data_bd6abf296427000f2bc4649675615435
#
_entry.id   bd6abf296427000f2bc4649675615435
#
_cell.length_a   1.000
_cell.length_b   1.000
_cell.length_c   1.000
_cell.angle_alpha   90.00
_cell.angle_beta   90.00
_cell.angle_gamma   90.00
#
_symmetry.space_group_name_H-M   'P 1'
#
loop_
_entity.id
_entity.type
_entity.pdbx_description
1 polymer ?
#
loop_
_entity_poly.entity_id
_entity_poly.type
_entity_poly.pdbx_seq_one_letter_code
_entity_poly.pdbx_strand_id
1 'polypeptide(L)'
;MSRKIILLSDGTGNSSAKVWRTNVWRTFEALDLSGNDQVALYDDGVGTSSFKPMAILGGAFGLGLRRNVIALYKFACRNYRDKDDELFGFGFSRGAFTIRIVMGMIDSQGLVKADNEVELHSLASAAYRAYRKDRYPKLRFERPYQWIRNKFGPHYPPREVRRNVKIRFIGVWDTVAAYGMPVDEMTRGIHDYIWPLELPNKHLSPSVMRACQALALDEERTTFHPQLWDETAGIHGAASPAEPGGKRFIKNERISQVWFAGVHTNVGGGYPDDALAHIPFVWMITEAKRCGLKFKSDYAGQPPSPDHMIADPDTFKNAISKRDKDGRLYDPRKGVGGYYRYGPRKLVPAFYPKKLEEDEVDVISAKIHETVFRRIENNAHAYAPVGLPPYYEVVKEDGEIVSPDTFSIAPSTQPFETSAAAAQRALAQEHVWNWVWARRIAYFATVGATLWLVIFPLVSSAPRYDEYTSPIRWVSDFVRFALGLLPTLASTWADGYARAPAWFLVMVGLVSALLYVNSWIAGRTSRLMASIWRKSPQAPTGLPDNGIYGLRSSPLYIHFHDKLKTMIAPFLFAVMFIYLGLAFVSHLAYDGFDTAGLTCVRRDTDPKPAVLAVNQTARVEFKTSDLCKATGILLQHRGRYYVTIQPGAKSGEDKQWFNGLARIGTPVGGFSSKERPQWYERVYLWLLLPMRRELSKDWFRIVLRFGNVGGEEDSYEPDPYDDIIQFNITPTIAPNGKEELFVFVNDAVIGIPGLYDLLYRNNHGTAVLSLRRTR
;
A
#
# COMPACT_ATOMS: atom_id res chain seq x y z
N MET A 1 -42.36 12.82 -9.39
CA MET A 1 -41.22 13.76 -9.23
C MET A 1 -39.95 12.97 -9.37
N SER A 2 -39.02 13.41 -10.20
CA SER A 2 -37.70 12.80 -10.38
C SER A 2 -36.93 12.87 -9.06
N ARG A 3 -36.32 11.74 -8.64
CA ARG A 3 -35.55 11.64 -7.43
C ARG A 3 -34.07 11.78 -7.72
N LYS A 4 -33.36 12.50 -6.87
CA LYS A 4 -31.88 12.61 -6.89
C LYS A 4 -31.28 11.64 -5.88
N ILE A 5 -30.45 10.74 -6.33
CA ILE A 5 -29.82 9.70 -5.53
C ILE A 5 -28.33 10.06 -5.42
N ILE A 6 -27.87 10.34 -4.21
CA ILE A 6 -26.55 10.89 -3.96
C ILE A 6 -25.68 9.85 -3.27
N LEU A 7 -24.60 9.47 -3.91
CA LEU A 7 -23.63 8.51 -3.40
C LEU A 7 -22.36 9.27 -2.96
N LEU A 8 -21.98 9.11 -1.69
CA LEU A 8 -20.80 9.76 -1.14
C LEU A 8 -19.85 8.73 -0.57
N SER A 9 -18.57 8.76 -0.95
CA SER A 9 -17.55 7.85 -0.41
C SER A 9 -16.30 8.63 -0.01
N ASP A 10 -15.90 8.49 1.26
CA ASP A 10 -14.83 9.27 1.84
C ASP A 10 -13.44 8.62 1.67
N GLY A 11 -12.42 9.40 1.96
CA GLY A 11 -11.02 8.97 1.91
C GLY A 11 -10.68 7.95 3.00
N THR A 12 -9.59 7.22 2.79
CA THR A 12 -9.15 6.16 3.70
C THR A 12 -8.92 6.64 5.12
N GLY A 13 -9.45 5.86 6.07
CA GLY A 13 -9.33 6.14 7.50
C GLY A 13 -10.08 7.39 7.92
N ASN A 14 -10.90 7.98 7.05
CA ASN A 14 -11.84 9.03 7.39
C ASN A 14 -13.20 8.40 7.70
N SER A 15 -13.84 8.87 8.76
CA SER A 15 -15.15 8.42 9.18
C SER A 15 -15.94 9.60 9.73
N SER A 16 -17.24 9.44 9.80
CA SER A 16 -18.16 10.40 10.41
C SER A 16 -17.80 10.75 11.87
N ALA A 17 -17.07 9.86 12.56
CA ALA A 17 -16.63 10.06 13.94
C ALA A 17 -15.36 10.93 14.09
N LYS A 18 -14.69 11.32 13.00
CA LYS A 18 -13.49 12.16 13.10
C LYS A 18 -13.83 13.63 13.37
N VAL A 19 -13.01 14.25 14.23
CA VAL A 19 -13.11 15.68 14.56
C VAL A 19 -12.83 16.57 13.34
N TRP A 20 -11.85 16.16 12.50
CA TRP A 20 -11.46 16.94 11.31
C TRP A 20 -12.17 16.39 10.07
N ARG A 21 -13.04 17.20 9.49
CA ARG A 21 -13.99 16.79 8.47
C ARG A 21 -13.43 16.96 7.05
N THR A 22 -13.78 16.01 6.17
CA THR A 22 -13.48 16.08 4.74
C THR A 22 -14.54 16.86 3.98
N ASN A 23 -14.25 17.22 2.75
CA ASN A 23 -15.22 17.89 1.87
C ASN A 23 -16.35 16.95 1.45
N VAL A 24 -16.16 15.62 1.47
CA VAL A 24 -17.24 14.66 1.25
C VAL A 24 -18.23 14.69 2.40
N TRP A 25 -17.73 14.64 3.64
CA TRP A 25 -18.58 14.77 4.82
C TRP A 25 -19.33 16.10 4.86
N ARG A 26 -18.63 17.22 4.60
CA ARG A 26 -19.26 18.55 4.49
C ARG A 26 -20.35 18.60 3.43
N THR A 27 -20.13 17.95 2.28
CA THR A 27 -21.14 17.84 1.24
C THR A 27 -22.38 17.12 1.77
N PHE A 28 -22.20 15.99 2.46
CA PHE A 28 -23.30 15.24 3.04
C PHE A 28 -24.08 16.06 4.08
N GLU A 29 -23.39 16.77 4.98
CA GLU A 29 -24.02 17.64 5.99
C GLU A 29 -24.77 18.83 5.36
N ALA A 30 -24.25 19.38 4.27
CA ALA A 30 -24.83 20.52 3.58
C ALA A 30 -26.06 20.18 2.72
N LEU A 31 -26.27 18.89 2.35
CA LEU A 31 -27.42 18.46 1.55
C LEU A 31 -28.74 18.75 2.22
N ASP A 32 -29.70 19.29 1.47
CA ASP A 32 -31.10 19.36 1.90
C ASP A 32 -31.78 18.02 1.65
N LEU A 33 -31.93 17.26 2.72
CA LEU A 33 -32.61 15.95 2.73
C LEU A 33 -33.99 16.01 3.42
N SER A 34 -34.52 17.19 3.66
CA SER A 34 -35.83 17.38 4.30
C SER A 34 -37.00 16.95 3.40
N GLY A 35 -36.79 16.98 2.09
CA GLY A 35 -37.79 16.55 1.09
C GLY A 35 -37.62 15.08 0.69
N ASN A 36 -38.60 14.58 -0.09
CA ASN A 36 -38.57 13.24 -0.66
C ASN A 36 -37.88 13.16 -2.03
N ASP A 37 -37.41 14.27 -2.55
CA ASP A 37 -36.81 14.41 -3.88
C ASP A 37 -35.28 14.18 -3.88
N GLN A 38 -34.64 14.16 -2.70
CA GLN A 38 -33.23 13.85 -2.55
C GLN A 38 -33.02 12.77 -1.49
N VAL A 39 -32.18 11.78 -1.80
CA VAL A 39 -31.74 10.74 -0.84
C VAL A 39 -30.22 10.54 -0.97
N ALA A 40 -29.54 10.37 0.14
CA ALA A 40 -28.10 10.26 0.16
C ALA A 40 -27.63 9.08 0.99
N LEU A 41 -26.53 8.46 0.57
CA LEU A 41 -25.76 7.51 1.36
C LEU A 41 -24.31 7.99 1.47
N TYR A 42 -23.87 8.19 2.70
CA TYR A 42 -22.46 8.42 3.02
C TYR A 42 -21.82 7.08 3.43
N ASP A 43 -20.67 6.79 2.80
CA ASP A 43 -19.86 5.60 3.04
C ASP A 43 -18.52 6.03 3.63
N ASP A 44 -18.21 5.51 4.82
CA ASP A 44 -16.92 5.73 5.48
C ASP A 44 -15.78 5.18 4.61
N GLY A 45 -14.65 5.84 4.63
CA GLY A 45 -13.49 5.47 3.81
C GLY A 45 -12.97 4.05 4.08
N VAL A 46 -12.33 3.47 3.08
CA VAL A 46 -11.68 2.14 3.19
C VAL A 46 -10.69 2.13 4.36
N GLY A 47 -10.69 1.05 5.18
CA GLY A 47 -9.74 0.89 6.29
C GLY A 47 -10.19 1.48 7.63
N THR A 48 -11.50 1.74 7.81
CA THR A 48 -12.09 2.18 9.08
C THR A 48 -12.36 1.02 10.06
N SER A 49 -11.89 -0.22 9.75
CA SER A 49 -12.07 -1.37 10.64
C SER A 49 -11.37 -1.16 11.99
N SER A 50 -12.00 -1.60 13.07
CA SER A 50 -11.48 -1.49 14.44
C SER A 50 -10.21 -2.31 14.69
N PHE A 51 -9.90 -3.30 13.85
CA PHE A 51 -8.69 -4.12 13.95
C PHE A 51 -7.55 -3.52 13.12
N LYS A 52 -6.62 -2.82 13.78
CA LYS A 52 -5.53 -2.06 13.15
C LYS A 52 -4.68 -2.82 12.11
N PRO A 53 -4.23 -4.08 12.33
CA PRO A 53 -3.47 -4.81 11.31
C PRO A 53 -4.28 -5.05 10.03
N MET A 54 -5.58 -5.35 10.15
CA MET A 54 -6.48 -5.56 9.02
C MET A 54 -6.80 -4.25 8.30
N ALA A 55 -6.84 -3.12 9.02
CA ALA A 55 -7.01 -1.80 8.44
C ALA A 55 -5.80 -1.40 7.58
N ILE A 56 -4.58 -1.73 8.02
CA ILE A 56 -3.34 -1.48 7.27
C ILE A 56 -3.31 -2.36 6.01
N LEU A 57 -3.59 -3.66 6.14
CA LEU A 57 -3.66 -4.59 5.01
C LEU A 57 -4.81 -4.22 4.06
N GLY A 58 -5.99 -3.91 4.59
CA GLY A 58 -7.13 -3.43 3.81
C GLY A 58 -6.81 -2.15 3.04
N GLY A 59 -6.05 -1.25 3.67
CA GLY A 59 -5.54 -0.03 3.06
C GLY A 59 -4.54 -0.30 1.94
N ALA A 60 -3.61 -1.24 2.14
CA ALA A 60 -2.57 -1.57 1.15
C ALA A 60 -3.11 -2.44 0.00
N PHE A 61 -4.01 -3.38 0.26
CA PHE A 61 -4.53 -4.35 -0.73
C PHE A 61 -5.98 -4.08 -1.19
N GLY A 62 -6.60 -2.97 -0.76
CA GLY A 62 -7.95 -2.58 -1.20
C GLY A 62 -9.07 -3.55 -0.84
N LEU A 63 -8.90 -4.35 0.21
CA LEU A 63 -9.88 -5.36 0.63
C LEU A 63 -11.27 -4.77 0.96
N GLY A 64 -11.34 -3.50 1.37
CA GLY A 64 -12.59 -2.78 1.64
C GLY A 64 -13.29 -2.22 0.39
N LEU A 65 -12.57 -2.03 -0.72
CA LEU A 65 -13.10 -1.38 -1.93
C LEU A 65 -14.34 -2.09 -2.48
N ARG A 66 -14.27 -3.43 -2.63
CA ARG A 66 -15.39 -4.22 -3.13
C ARG A 66 -16.64 -4.05 -2.27
N ARG A 67 -16.50 -4.06 -0.94
CA ARG A 67 -17.61 -3.92 -0.01
C ARG A 67 -18.29 -2.56 -0.18
N ASN A 68 -17.51 -1.49 -0.24
CA ASN A 68 -18.01 -0.14 -0.40
C ASN A 68 -18.69 0.06 -1.76
N VAL A 69 -18.09 -0.45 -2.85
CA VAL A 69 -18.71 -0.43 -4.20
C VAL A 69 -20.07 -1.14 -4.19
N ILE A 70 -20.16 -2.34 -3.60
CA ILE A 70 -21.40 -3.11 -3.52
C ILE A 70 -22.44 -2.39 -2.66
N ALA A 71 -22.06 -1.78 -1.53
CA ALA A 71 -22.96 -1.05 -0.67
C ALA A 71 -23.60 0.16 -1.38
N LEU A 72 -22.79 0.98 -2.02
CA LEU A 72 -23.25 2.15 -2.80
C LEU A 72 -24.12 1.72 -3.99
N TYR A 73 -23.72 0.70 -4.73
CA TYR A 73 -24.50 0.15 -5.83
C TYR A 73 -25.87 -0.37 -5.38
N LYS A 74 -25.93 -1.12 -4.26
CA LYS A 74 -27.20 -1.59 -3.67
C LYS A 74 -28.11 -0.43 -3.28
N PHE A 75 -27.55 0.64 -2.70
CA PHE A 75 -28.33 1.84 -2.37
C PHE A 75 -28.91 2.49 -3.63
N ALA A 76 -28.14 2.60 -4.70
CA ALA A 76 -28.63 3.09 -5.98
C ALA A 76 -29.77 2.20 -6.52
N CYS A 77 -29.61 0.85 -6.51
CA CYS A 77 -30.64 -0.11 -6.95
C CYS A 77 -31.96 0.04 -6.19
N ARG A 78 -31.93 0.26 -4.87
CA ARG A 78 -33.13 0.41 -4.02
C ARG A 78 -33.87 1.71 -4.28
N ASN A 79 -33.14 2.78 -4.53
CA ASN A 79 -33.70 4.11 -4.59
C ASN A 79 -34.07 4.58 -5.99
N TYR A 80 -33.47 4.01 -7.03
CA TYR A 80 -33.77 4.34 -8.43
C TYR A 80 -35.08 3.67 -8.84
N ARG A 81 -36.11 4.46 -9.05
CA ARG A 81 -37.49 4.01 -9.33
C ARG A 81 -37.91 4.26 -10.76
N ASP A 82 -37.61 5.43 -11.28
CA ASP A 82 -38.03 5.91 -12.59
C ASP A 82 -36.82 6.28 -13.46
N LYS A 83 -37.03 6.25 -14.80
CA LYS A 83 -36.04 6.69 -15.80
C LYS A 83 -35.64 8.17 -15.66
N ASP A 84 -36.47 8.97 -14.97
CA ASP A 84 -36.21 10.38 -14.73
C ASP A 84 -35.41 10.64 -13.44
N ASP A 85 -35.17 9.62 -12.65
CA ASP A 85 -34.29 9.70 -11.49
C ASP A 85 -32.83 9.93 -11.92
N GLU A 86 -32.11 10.71 -11.13
CA GLU A 86 -30.76 11.16 -11.45
C GLU A 86 -29.77 10.72 -10.37
N LEU A 87 -28.59 10.25 -10.78
CA LEU A 87 -27.50 9.90 -9.88
C LEU A 87 -26.48 11.03 -9.77
N PHE A 88 -26.04 11.24 -8.52
CA PHE A 88 -24.95 12.13 -8.17
C PHE A 88 -23.90 11.34 -7.37
N GLY A 89 -22.61 11.59 -7.62
CA GLY A 89 -21.53 10.93 -6.91
C GLY A 89 -20.51 11.92 -6.39
N PHE A 90 -20.11 11.76 -5.12
CA PHE A 90 -19.05 12.55 -4.51
C PHE A 90 -18.02 11.66 -3.85
N GLY A 91 -16.74 12.01 -3.99
CA GLY A 91 -15.70 11.21 -3.36
C GLY A 91 -14.39 11.97 -3.17
N PHE A 92 -13.61 11.54 -2.17
CA PHE A 92 -12.28 12.06 -1.90
C PHE A 92 -11.26 10.91 -1.88
N SER A 93 -10.07 11.15 -2.47
CA SER A 93 -8.98 10.18 -2.37
C SER A 93 -9.38 8.81 -2.94
N ARG A 94 -9.26 7.72 -2.15
CA ARG A 94 -9.73 6.37 -2.51
C ARG A 94 -11.26 6.27 -2.58
N GLY A 95 -12.00 7.10 -1.86
CA GLY A 95 -13.43 7.24 -2.02
C GLY A 95 -13.83 7.81 -3.39
N ALA A 96 -13.05 8.76 -3.92
CA ALA A 96 -13.20 9.24 -5.29
C ALA A 96 -13.01 8.10 -6.32
N PHE A 97 -12.02 7.24 -6.10
CA PHE A 97 -11.81 6.03 -6.88
C PHE A 97 -13.02 5.08 -6.79
N THR A 98 -13.57 4.88 -5.58
CA THR A 98 -14.76 4.06 -5.35
C THR A 98 -15.97 4.59 -6.15
N ILE A 99 -16.23 5.90 -6.08
CA ILE A 99 -17.32 6.54 -6.83
C ILE A 99 -17.14 6.35 -8.33
N ARG A 100 -15.94 6.54 -8.87
CA ARG A 100 -15.67 6.32 -10.31
C ARG A 100 -15.95 4.88 -10.73
N ILE A 101 -15.61 3.89 -9.91
CA ILE A 101 -15.94 2.47 -10.17
C ILE A 101 -17.45 2.25 -10.11
N VAL A 102 -18.15 2.73 -9.08
CA VAL A 102 -19.60 2.56 -8.93
C VAL A 102 -20.33 3.13 -10.13
N MET A 103 -19.98 4.36 -10.55
CA MET A 103 -20.62 5.01 -11.69
C MET A 103 -20.31 4.29 -13.02
N GLY A 104 -19.06 3.83 -13.23
CA GLY A 104 -18.70 3.02 -14.38
C GLY A 104 -19.39 1.63 -14.40
N MET A 105 -19.59 1.04 -13.22
CA MET A 105 -20.35 -0.20 -13.08
C MET A 105 -21.84 -0.01 -13.39
N ILE A 106 -22.44 1.06 -12.90
CA ILE A 106 -23.85 1.41 -13.19
C ILE A 106 -24.04 1.65 -14.69
N ASP A 107 -23.14 2.40 -15.30
CA ASP A 107 -23.20 2.67 -16.74
C ASP A 107 -23.11 1.39 -17.58
N SER A 108 -22.13 0.53 -17.32
CA SER A 108 -21.87 -0.66 -18.11
C SER A 108 -22.82 -1.82 -17.80
N GLN A 109 -23.18 -2.04 -16.54
CA GLN A 109 -23.98 -3.17 -16.10
C GLN A 109 -25.45 -2.82 -15.79
N GLY A 110 -25.79 -1.52 -15.71
CA GLY A 110 -27.11 -1.05 -15.26
C GLY A 110 -27.35 -1.24 -13.76
N LEU A 111 -28.61 -1.01 -13.33
CA LEU A 111 -29.07 -1.24 -11.96
C LEU A 111 -29.95 -2.48 -11.92
N VAL A 112 -29.56 -3.49 -11.15
CA VAL A 112 -30.32 -4.75 -11.02
C VAL A 112 -31.58 -4.53 -10.18
N LYS A 113 -32.65 -5.30 -10.49
CA LYS A 113 -33.82 -5.45 -9.65
C LYS A 113 -33.73 -6.76 -8.88
N ALA A 114 -34.17 -6.77 -7.63
CA ALA A 114 -34.23 -7.94 -6.76
C ALA A 114 -35.42 -7.83 -5.84
N ASP A 115 -35.98 -8.99 -5.47
CA ASP A 115 -37.14 -9.06 -4.60
C ASP A 115 -36.80 -8.98 -3.10
N ASN A 116 -35.55 -9.30 -2.77
CA ASN A 116 -35.07 -9.27 -1.38
C ASN A 116 -33.58 -8.88 -1.28
N GLU A 117 -33.12 -8.63 -0.05
CA GLU A 117 -31.74 -8.17 0.23
C GLU A 117 -30.66 -9.21 -0.08
N VAL A 118 -30.95 -10.50 0.10
CA VAL A 118 -29.99 -11.57 -0.17
C VAL A 118 -29.75 -11.68 -1.66
N GLU A 119 -30.81 -11.64 -2.43
CA GLU A 119 -30.77 -11.63 -3.89
C GLU A 119 -30.07 -10.37 -4.41
N LEU A 120 -30.43 -9.19 -3.89
CA LEU A 120 -29.78 -7.93 -4.26
C LEU A 120 -28.27 -7.97 -4.01
N HIS A 121 -27.82 -8.51 -2.88
CA HIS A 121 -26.41 -8.65 -2.59
C HIS A 121 -25.72 -9.63 -3.56
N SER A 122 -26.38 -10.73 -3.88
CA SER A 122 -25.87 -11.73 -4.82
C SER A 122 -25.72 -11.17 -6.24
N LEU A 123 -26.77 -10.49 -6.74
CA LEU A 123 -26.79 -9.85 -8.05
C LEU A 123 -25.80 -8.65 -8.13
N ALA A 124 -25.71 -7.81 -7.11
CA ALA A 124 -24.73 -6.72 -7.04
C ALA A 124 -23.29 -7.26 -7.08
N SER A 125 -23.04 -8.37 -6.37
CA SER A 125 -21.74 -9.04 -6.41
C SER A 125 -21.46 -9.65 -7.80
N ALA A 126 -22.47 -10.15 -8.48
CA ALA A 126 -22.36 -10.67 -9.85
C ALA A 126 -22.10 -9.54 -10.87
N ALA A 127 -22.81 -8.41 -10.75
CA ALA A 127 -22.61 -7.21 -11.54
C ALA A 127 -21.19 -6.65 -11.39
N TYR A 128 -20.66 -6.58 -10.17
CA TYR A 128 -19.27 -6.15 -9.91
C TYR A 128 -18.25 -7.06 -10.60
N ARG A 129 -18.48 -8.39 -10.56
CA ARG A 129 -17.61 -9.35 -11.25
C ARG A 129 -17.69 -9.21 -12.78
N ALA A 130 -18.89 -9.01 -13.33
CA ALA A 130 -19.10 -8.79 -14.75
C ALA A 130 -18.36 -7.52 -15.21
N TYR A 131 -18.56 -6.42 -14.49
CA TYR A 131 -17.84 -5.16 -14.74
C TYR A 131 -16.33 -5.35 -14.76
N ARG A 132 -15.77 -6.04 -13.76
CA ARG A 132 -14.32 -6.32 -13.71
C ARG A 132 -13.87 -7.18 -14.89
N LYS A 133 -14.63 -8.21 -15.26
CA LYS A 133 -14.29 -9.08 -16.37
C LYS A 133 -14.25 -8.31 -17.70
N ASP A 134 -15.23 -7.45 -17.93
CA ASP A 134 -15.32 -6.65 -19.17
C ASP A 134 -14.16 -5.66 -19.31
N ARG A 135 -13.71 -5.10 -18.18
CA ARG A 135 -12.67 -4.06 -18.15
C ARG A 135 -11.24 -4.59 -17.96
N TYR A 136 -11.07 -5.84 -17.48
CA TYR A 136 -9.77 -6.47 -17.25
C TYR A 136 -9.67 -7.84 -17.98
N PRO A 137 -9.59 -7.85 -19.30
CA PRO A 137 -9.61 -9.10 -20.07
C PRO A 137 -8.38 -10.00 -19.86
N LYS A 138 -7.28 -9.47 -19.30
CA LYS A 138 -6.00 -10.18 -19.09
C LYS A 138 -5.96 -11.08 -17.84
N LEU A 139 -7.02 -11.15 -17.02
CA LEU A 139 -7.08 -12.00 -15.81
C LEU A 139 -7.15 -13.50 -16.17
N ARG A 140 -6.02 -14.11 -16.53
CA ARG A 140 -5.95 -15.52 -16.92
C ARG A 140 -6.05 -16.50 -15.74
N PHE A 141 -5.69 -16.10 -14.52
CA PHE A 141 -5.67 -16.98 -13.34
C PHE A 141 -7.04 -17.27 -12.72
N GLU A 142 -8.08 -16.52 -13.06
CA GLU A 142 -9.43 -16.77 -12.54
C GLU A 142 -10.19 -17.91 -13.26
N ARG A 143 -9.70 -18.46 -14.36
CA ARG A 143 -10.43 -19.43 -15.21
C ARG A 143 -10.90 -20.70 -14.47
N PRO A 144 -10.07 -21.40 -13.65
CA PRO A 144 -10.53 -22.60 -12.96
C PRO A 144 -11.58 -22.30 -11.88
N TYR A 145 -11.38 -21.22 -11.13
CA TYR A 145 -12.29 -20.78 -10.08
C TYR A 145 -13.62 -20.25 -10.67
N GLN A 146 -13.58 -19.58 -11.81
CA GLN A 146 -14.77 -19.11 -12.53
C GLN A 146 -15.66 -20.26 -12.98
N TRP A 147 -15.09 -21.39 -13.41
CA TRP A 147 -15.86 -22.56 -13.84
C TRP A 147 -16.70 -23.14 -12.69
N ILE A 148 -16.11 -23.35 -11.52
CA ILE A 148 -16.80 -23.87 -10.32
C ILE A 148 -17.91 -22.91 -9.89
N ARG A 149 -17.61 -21.62 -9.85
CA ARG A 149 -18.55 -20.59 -9.37
C ARG A 149 -19.69 -20.31 -10.34
N ASN A 150 -19.47 -20.39 -11.66
CA ASN A 150 -20.54 -20.22 -12.65
C ASN A 150 -21.57 -21.35 -12.59
N LYS A 151 -21.17 -22.51 -12.08
CA LYS A 151 -22.06 -23.67 -11.89
C LYS A 151 -23.01 -23.50 -10.69
N PHE A 152 -22.60 -22.72 -9.66
CA PHE A 152 -23.35 -22.58 -8.39
C PHE A 152 -23.78 -21.14 -8.08
N GLY A 153 -23.42 -20.17 -8.91
CA GLY A 153 -23.75 -18.76 -8.70
C GLY A 153 -25.01 -18.31 -9.44
N PRO A 154 -25.56 -17.12 -9.10
CA PRO A 154 -26.72 -16.58 -9.77
C PRO A 154 -26.42 -16.32 -11.25
N HIS A 155 -27.42 -16.57 -12.09
CA HIS A 155 -27.34 -16.25 -13.51
C HIS A 155 -27.21 -14.73 -13.72
N TYR A 156 -26.20 -14.28 -14.47
CA TYR A 156 -25.98 -12.86 -14.76
C TYR A 156 -25.74 -12.66 -16.27
N PRO A 157 -26.35 -11.65 -16.93
CA PRO A 157 -27.25 -10.66 -16.35
C PRO A 157 -28.63 -11.25 -15.95
N PRO A 158 -29.29 -10.70 -14.92
CA PRO A 158 -30.64 -11.08 -14.57
C PRO A 158 -31.64 -10.63 -15.63
N ARG A 159 -32.87 -11.17 -15.60
CA ARG A 159 -33.92 -10.84 -16.59
C ARG A 159 -34.26 -9.35 -16.60
N GLU A 160 -34.25 -8.71 -15.42
CA GLU A 160 -34.60 -7.31 -15.29
C GLU A 160 -33.40 -6.47 -14.81
N VAL A 161 -32.95 -5.58 -15.69
CA VAL A 161 -31.88 -4.60 -15.44
C VAL A 161 -32.35 -3.25 -15.96
N ARG A 162 -32.29 -2.24 -15.12
CA ARG A 162 -32.51 -0.85 -15.53
C ARG A 162 -31.28 -0.34 -16.23
N ARG A 163 -31.37 -0.10 -17.53
CA ARG A 163 -30.29 0.44 -18.37
C ARG A 163 -30.52 1.92 -18.65
N ASN A 164 -29.55 2.59 -19.22
CA ASN A 164 -29.59 4.03 -19.55
C ASN A 164 -29.88 4.92 -18.32
N VAL A 165 -29.20 4.59 -17.23
CA VAL A 165 -29.29 5.34 -15.97
C VAL A 165 -28.64 6.73 -16.15
N LYS A 166 -29.35 7.80 -15.81
CA LYS A 166 -28.83 9.16 -15.91
C LYS A 166 -27.85 9.47 -14.77
N ILE A 167 -26.59 9.63 -15.09
CA ILE A 167 -25.57 10.11 -14.13
C ILE A 167 -25.41 11.61 -14.34
N ARG A 168 -26.08 12.40 -13.50
CA ARG A 168 -26.15 13.85 -13.66
C ARG A 168 -24.84 14.53 -13.33
N PHE A 169 -24.17 14.11 -12.24
CA PHE A 169 -22.97 14.76 -11.75
C PHE A 169 -22.04 13.80 -11.03
N ILE A 170 -20.73 13.95 -11.29
CA ILE A 170 -19.66 13.33 -10.50
C ILE A 170 -18.72 14.44 -10.03
N GLY A 171 -18.61 14.63 -8.70
CA GLY A 171 -17.71 15.59 -8.07
C GLY A 171 -16.66 14.87 -7.22
N VAL A 172 -15.38 14.96 -7.58
CA VAL A 172 -14.34 14.28 -6.85
C VAL A 172 -13.19 15.21 -6.46
N TRP A 173 -12.65 14.96 -5.27
CA TRP A 173 -11.46 15.63 -4.78
C TRP A 173 -10.28 14.68 -4.87
N ASP A 174 -9.31 15.04 -5.66
CA ASP A 174 -7.97 14.47 -5.75
C ASP A 174 -7.97 12.93 -5.75
N THR A 175 -8.56 12.33 -6.80
CA THR A 175 -8.69 10.88 -6.96
C THR A 175 -7.31 10.24 -6.99
N VAL A 176 -7.02 9.33 -6.05
CA VAL A 176 -5.79 8.53 -6.06
C VAL A 176 -6.11 7.05 -6.21
N ALA A 177 -5.15 6.25 -6.67
CA ALA A 177 -5.34 4.81 -6.82
C ALA A 177 -5.76 4.17 -5.48
N ALA A 178 -6.63 3.17 -5.53
CA ALA A 178 -7.18 2.52 -4.31
C ALA A 178 -6.11 1.83 -3.45
N TYR A 179 -4.92 1.66 -3.97
CA TYR A 179 -3.84 0.86 -3.41
C TYR A 179 -2.63 1.75 -3.16
N GLY A 180 -2.24 1.90 -1.91
CA GLY A 180 -1.13 2.75 -1.48
C GLY A 180 0.05 1.94 -0.96
N MET A 181 0.70 1.14 -1.80
CA MET A 181 2.00 0.59 -1.46
C MET A 181 3.03 1.72 -1.34
N PRO A 182 4.00 1.64 -0.42
CA PRO A 182 5.00 2.70 -0.22
C PRO A 182 5.85 2.98 -1.46
N VAL A 183 5.95 2.02 -2.38
CA VAL A 183 6.75 2.07 -3.59
C VAL A 183 5.86 1.84 -4.81
N ASP A 184 5.87 2.76 -5.76
CA ASP A 184 5.00 2.72 -6.94
C ASP A 184 5.24 1.47 -7.79
N GLU A 185 6.49 1.01 -7.91
CA GLU A 185 6.87 -0.18 -8.67
C GLU A 185 6.29 -1.46 -8.06
N MET A 186 6.09 -1.51 -6.72
CA MET A 186 5.38 -2.63 -6.06
C MET A 186 3.91 -2.65 -6.46
N THR A 187 3.25 -1.48 -6.45
CA THR A 187 1.85 -1.35 -6.88
C THR A 187 1.71 -1.76 -8.35
N ARG A 188 2.60 -1.29 -9.21
CA ARG A 188 2.64 -1.64 -10.63
C ARG A 188 2.92 -3.12 -10.84
N GLY A 189 3.86 -3.71 -10.10
CA GLY A 189 4.15 -5.15 -10.15
C GLY A 189 2.94 -6.01 -9.82
N ILE A 190 2.17 -5.63 -8.80
CA ILE A 190 0.91 -6.32 -8.48
C ILE A 190 -0.12 -6.07 -9.58
N HIS A 191 -0.27 -4.83 -10.06
CA HIS A 191 -1.23 -4.46 -11.09
C HIS A 191 -1.02 -5.22 -12.40
N ASP A 192 0.21 -5.24 -12.91
CA ASP A 192 0.53 -5.77 -14.23
C ASP A 192 0.60 -7.31 -14.26
N TYR A 193 1.05 -7.93 -13.16
CA TYR A 193 1.40 -9.36 -13.15
C TYR A 193 0.54 -10.22 -12.22
N ILE A 194 -0.10 -9.65 -11.20
CA ILE A 194 -0.84 -10.43 -10.18
C ILE A 194 -2.33 -10.09 -10.22
N TRP A 195 -2.69 -8.81 -9.96
CA TRP A 195 -4.06 -8.38 -9.82
C TRP A 195 -4.24 -6.91 -10.21
N PRO A 196 -5.11 -6.58 -11.19
CA PRO A 196 -5.31 -5.20 -11.62
C PRO A 196 -5.86 -4.32 -10.50
N LEU A 197 -5.13 -3.24 -10.23
CA LEU A 197 -5.37 -2.32 -9.12
C LEU A 197 -5.83 -0.93 -9.57
N GLU A 198 -5.49 -0.49 -10.79
CA GLU A 198 -5.82 0.82 -11.32
C GLU A 198 -7.27 0.89 -11.87
N LEU A 199 -7.74 2.09 -12.15
CA LEU A 199 -9.02 2.26 -12.84
C LEU A 199 -8.95 1.61 -14.22
N PRO A 200 -9.95 0.79 -14.58
CA PRO A 200 -9.94 0.06 -15.85
C PRO A 200 -10.11 0.96 -17.07
N ASN A 201 -10.58 2.19 -16.85
CA ASN A 201 -10.82 3.16 -17.90
C ASN A 201 -10.64 4.59 -17.35
N LYS A 202 -9.80 5.37 -18.01
CA LYS A 202 -9.58 6.78 -17.73
C LYS A 202 -10.57 7.68 -18.47
N HIS A 203 -11.34 7.13 -19.41
CA HIS A 203 -12.38 7.83 -20.13
C HIS A 203 -13.65 7.92 -19.30
N LEU A 204 -14.27 9.09 -19.31
CA LEU A 204 -15.56 9.31 -18.66
C LEU A 204 -16.68 8.67 -19.50
N SER A 205 -17.51 7.85 -18.86
CA SER A 205 -18.64 7.20 -19.52
C SER A 205 -19.58 8.21 -20.20
N PRO A 206 -20.08 7.89 -21.43
CA PRO A 206 -21.00 8.79 -22.15
C PRO A 206 -22.28 9.14 -21.38
N SER A 207 -22.75 8.29 -20.46
CA SER A 207 -23.96 8.53 -19.65
C SER A 207 -23.76 9.61 -18.57
N VAL A 208 -22.51 10.00 -18.28
CA VAL A 208 -22.21 11.06 -17.32
C VAL A 208 -22.34 12.43 -17.99
N MET A 209 -23.25 13.25 -17.49
CA MET A 209 -23.51 14.58 -18.07
C MET A 209 -22.46 15.60 -17.67
N ARG A 210 -21.99 15.58 -16.41
CA ARG A 210 -21.03 16.53 -15.88
C ARG A 210 -20.07 15.82 -14.90
N ALA A 211 -18.78 16.06 -15.02
CA ALA A 211 -17.75 15.58 -14.09
C ALA A 211 -16.79 16.71 -13.70
N CYS A 212 -16.55 16.85 -12.39
CA CYS A 212 -15.65 17.85 -11.82
C CYS A 212 -14.63 17.18 -10.93
N GLN A 213 -13.35 17.51 -11.10
CA GLN A 213 -12.26 17.04 -10.24
C GLN A 213 -11.44 18.23 -9.72
N ALA A 214 -11.39 18.40 -8.41
CA ALA A 214 -10.50 19.34 -7.75
C ALA A 214 -9.17 18.62 -7.43
N LEU A 215 -8.05 19.19 -7.88
CA LEU A 215 -6.72 18.56 -7.84
C LEU A 215 -5.77 19.36 -6.95
N ALA A 216 -4.94 18.65 -6.17
CA ALA A 216 -3.92 19.24 -5.32
C ALA A 216 -2.64 19.54 -6.10
N LEU A 217 -2.24 20.82 -6.12
CA LEU A 217 -1.05 21.27 -6.86
C LEU A 217 0.26 20.88 -6.19
N ASP A 218 0.30 20.90 -4.85
CA ASP A 218 1.54 20.84 -4.06
C ASP A 218 1.84 19.48 -3.44
N GLU A 219 1.12 18.43 -3.84
CA GLU A 219 1.36 17.08 -3.32
C GLU A 219 2.65 16.49 -3.89
N GLU A 220 3.59 16.14 -3.01
CA GLU A 220 4.92 15.63 -3.37
C GLU A 220 5.10 14.11 -3.17
N ARG A 221 4.10 13.40 -2.67
CA ARG A 221 4.13 11.95 -2.54
C ARG A 221 3.70 11.29 -3.85
N THR A 222 4.59 10.51 -4.50
CA THR A 222 4.28 9.91 -5.81
C THR A 222 3.11 8.95 -5.77
N THR A 223 2.92 8.23 -4.66
CA THR A 223 1.78 7.31 -4.45
C THR A 223 0.43 8.04 -4.36
N PHE A 224 0.43 9.36 -4.23
CA PHE A 224 -0.74 10.22 -4.25
C PHE A 224 -0.88 10.98 -5.58
N HIS A 225 -0.20 10.54 -6.64
CA HIS A 225 -0.43 11.13 -7.97
C HIS A 225 -1.86 10.86 -8.42
N PRO A 226 -2.56 11.89 -8.96
CA PRO A 226 -3.98 11.79 -9.21
C PRO A 226 -4.30 10.96 -10.46
N GLN A 227 -5.42 10.27 -10.40
CA GLN A 227 -6.01 9.61 -11.55
C GLN A 227 -6.87 10.60 -12.32
N LEU A 228 -6.34 11.15 -13.41
CA LEU A 228 -7.05 12.10 -14.25
C LEU A 228 -8.09 11.42 -15.13
N TRP A 229 -9.07 12.16 -15.63
CA TRP A 229 -9.90 11.78 -16.76
C TRP A 229 -9.26 12.29 -18.05
N ASP A 230 -9.44 11.53 -19.12
CA ASP A 230 -9.15 11.96 -20.48
C ASP A 230 -10.18 13.01 -20.91
N GLU A 231 -9.73 14.22 -21.25
CA GLU A 231 -10.57 15.33 -21.66
C GLU A 231 -10.88 15.31 -23.17
N THR A 232 -10.11 14.56 -23.97
CA THR A 232 -10.23 14.51 -25.44
C THR A 232 -11.12 13.36 -25.93
N ALA A 233 -11.25 12.30 -25.14
CA ALA A 233 -12.05 11.13 -25.49
C ALA A 233 -13.54 11.39 -25.27
N GLY A 234 -14.21 11.83 -26.29
CA GLY A 234 -15.67 12.01 -26.31
C GLY A 234 -16.12 12.69 -27.59
N ILE A 235 -17.39 12.48 -27.95
CA ILE A 235 -18.04 12.98 -29.17
C ILE A 235 -17.96 14.53 -29.31
N HIS A 236 -17.47 15.21 -28.31
CA HIS A 236 -17.24 16.64 -28.24
C HIS A 236 -15.85 16.97 -27.64
N GLY A 237 -14.81 16.37 -28.18
CA GLY A 237 -13.41 16.71 -27.88
C GLY A 237 -13.02 18.10 -28.35
N ALA A 238 -13.77 19.10 -27.92
CA ALA A 238 -13.48 20.48 -28.21
C ALA A 238 -13.31 21.22 -26.88
N ALA A 239 -12.36 22.13 -26.84
CA ALA A 239 -12.32 23.19 -25.86
C ALA A 239 -13.74 23.71 -25.59
N SER A 240 -14.05 24.06 -24.33
CA SER A 240 -15.35 24.64 -23.93
C SER A 240 -15.85 25.59 -25.01
N PRO A 241 -17.08 25.37 -25.54
CA PRO A 241 -17.60 26.26 -26.56
C PRO A 241 -17.62 27.70 -26.02
N ALA A 242 -17.13 28.64 -26.82
CA ALA A 242 -17.16 30.05 -26.45
C ALA A 242 -18.60 30.54 -26.44
N GLU A 243 -18.96 31.30 -25.41
CA GLU A 243 -20.22 32.04 -25.38
C GLU A 243 -20.18 33.25 -26.35
N PRO A 244 -21.32 33.87 -26.68
CA PRO A 244 -21.32 35.10 -27.41
C PRO A 244 -20.36 36.13 -26.77
N GLY A 245 -19.41 36.67 -27.55
CA GLY A 245 -18.33 37.53 -27.06
C GLY A 245 -16.99 36.80 -26.81
N GLY A 246 -16.87 35.54 -27.17
CA GLY A 246 -15.60 34.77 -27.13
C GLY A 246 -15.17 34.26 -25.75
N LYS A 247 -16.00 34.44 -24.70
CA LYS A 247 -15.69 34.00 -23.34
C LYS A 247 -15.95 32.49 -23.17
N ARG A 248 -15.04 31.83 -22.48
CA ARG A 248 -15.15 30.41 -22.14
C ARG A 248 -15.39 30.23 -20.65
N PHE A 249 -16.27 29.28 -20.29
CA PHE A 249 -16.61 28.98 -18.90
C PHE A 249 -16.57 27.51 -18.63
N ILE A 250 -16.10 27.12 -17.44
CA ILE A 250 -16.07 25.73 -17.00
C ILE A 250 -17.47 25.09 -16.96
N LYS A 251 -18.53 25.87 -16.70
CA LYS A 251 -19.94 25.40 -16.69
C LYS A 251 -20.36 24.75 -18.00
N ASN A 252 -19.72 25.10 -19.12
CA ASN A 252 -20.02 24.61 -20.45
C ASN A 252 -19.18 23.36 -20.82
N GLU A 253 -18.28 22.93 -19.93
CA GLU A 253 -17.48 21.73 -20.11
C GLU A 253 -18.22 20.51 -19.58
N ARG A 254 -18.02 19.36 -20.21
CA ARG A 254 -18.48 18.07 -19.68
C ARG A 254 -17.55 17.56 -18.58
N ILE A 255 -16.25 17.78 -18.72
CA ILE A 255 -15.20 17.41 -17.75
C ILE A 255 -14.42 18.67 -17.39
N SER A 256 -14.34 18.99 -16.11
CA SER A 256 -13.47 20.05 -15.61
C SER A 256 -12.55 19.52 -14.53
N GLN A 257 -11.24 19.61 -14.77
CA GLN A 257 -10.19 19.22 -13.83
C GLN A 257 -9.39 20.47 -13.48
N VAL A 258 -9.53 20.94 -12.24
CA VAL A 258 -8.98 22.23 -11.82
C VAL A 258 -8.01 22.02 -10.64
N TRP A 259 -6.83 22.64 -10.74
CA TRP A 259 -5.77 22.56 -9.75
C TRP A 259 -5.87 23.70 -8.74
N PHE A 260 -5.79 23.36 -7.46
CA PHE A 260 -5.86 24.26 -6.32
C PHE A 260 -4.57 24.22 -5.51
N ALA A 261 -4.22 25.33 -4.86
CA ALA A 261 -3.11 25.37 -3.93
C ALA A 261 -3.33 24.41 -2.75
N GLY A 262 -2.29 23.69 -2.38
CA GLY A 262 -2.31 22.76 -1.26
C GLY A 262 -1.99 21.32 -1.65
N VAL A 263 -1.76 20.51 -0.62
CA VAL A 263 -1.54 19.07 -0.74
C VAL A 263 -2.89 18.33 -0.71
N HIS A 264 -2.86 17.02 -0.90
CA HIS A 264 -4.02 16.15 -0.98
C HIS A 264 -5.14 16.46 0.03
N THR A 265 -4.79 16.58 1.30
CA THR A 265 -5.74 16.85 2.39
C THR A 265 -6.10 18.34 2.51
N ASN A 266 -5.28 19.29 1.99
CA ASN A 266 -5.70 20.69 1.84
C ASN A 266 -6.80 20.86 0.79
N VAL A 267 -6.86 19.99 -0.21
CA VAL A 267 -7.89 20.03 -1.26
C VAL A 267 -9.12 19.20 -0.87
N GLY A 268 -8.93 18.04 -0.27
CA GLY A 268 -10.01 17.13 0.11
C GLY A 268 -10.60 17.35 1.51
N GLY A 269 -9.96 18.19 2.34
CA GLY A 269 -10.33 18.37 3.74
C GLY A 269 -9.74 17.32 4.66
N GLY A 270 -9.82 17.57 5.98
CA GLY A 270 -9.35 16.62 7.02
C GLY A 270 -8.14 17.11 7.81
N TYR A 271 -7.66 18.35 7.62
CA TYR A 271 -6.68 19.00 8.50
C TYR A 271 -7.37 19.86 9.56
N PRO A 272 -6.69 20.13 10.70
CA PRO A 272 -7.21 21.02 11.74
C PRO A 272 -7.49 22.45 11.25
N ASP A 273 -6.57 23.01 10.46
CA ASP A 273 -6.74 24.27 9.75
C ASP A 273 -7.14 23.93 8.31
N ASP A 274 -8.37 24.17 7.98
CA ASP A 274 -9.04 23.71 6.76
C ASP A 274 -9.43 24.84 5.80
N ALA A 275 -8.99 26.06 6.05
CA ALA A 275 -9.34 27.26 5.27
C ALA A 275 -9.06 27.09 3.76
N LEU A 276 -7.94 26.45 3.39
CA LEU A 276 -7.65 26.10 2.00
C LEU A 276 -8.66 25.10 1.42
N ALA A 277 -9.12 24.11 2.23
CA ALA A 277 -10.02 23.07 1.75
C ALA A 277 -11.43 23.61 1.41
N HIS A 278 -11.82 24.73 1.99
CA HIS A 278 -13.09 25.39 1.68
C HIS A 278 -13.12 25.99 0.26
N ILE A 279 -12.00 26.30 -0.36
CA ILE A 279 -11.96 26.85 -1.73
C ILE A 279 -12.44 25.77 -2.74
N PRO A 280 -11.81 24.60 -2.87
CA PRO A 280 -12.29 23.54 -3.75
C PRO A 280 -13.65 22.95 -3.31
N PHE A 281 -14.02 23.07 -2.02
CA PHE A 281 -15.36 22.71 -1.56
C PHE A 281 -16.43 23.61 -2.17
N VAL A 282 -16.30 24.93 -2.02
CA VAL A 282 -17.27 25.91 -2.56
C VAL A 282 -17.36 25.80 -4.08
N TRP A 283 -16.21 25.66 -4.76
CA TRP A 283 -16.18 25.43 -6.21
C TRP A 283 -17.01 24.19 -6.60
N MET A 284 -16.79 23.05 -5.94
CA MET A 284 -17.48 21.80 -6.22
C MET A 284 -19.01 21.89 -5.97
N ILE A 285 -19.40 22.49 -4.83
CA ILE A 285 -20.81 22.68 -4.49
C ILE A 285 -21.50 23.60 -5.48
N THR A 286 -20.83 24.64 -5.95
CA THR A 286 -21.35 25.56 -6.99
C THR A 286 -21.66 24.79 -8.27
N GLU A 287 -20.76 23.90 -8.73
CA GLU A 287 -21.01 23.08 -9.92
C GLU A 287 -22.15 22.07 -9.71
N ALA A 288 -22.23 21.45 -8.52
CA ALA A 288 -23.32 20.54 -8.17
C ALA A 288 -24.70 21.26 -8.13
N LYS A 289 -24.75 22.48 -7.61
CA LYS A 289 -25.99 23.34 -7.64
C LYS A 289 -26.43 23.65 -9.07
N ARG A 290 -25.50 23.96 -9.97
CA ARG A 290 -25.78 24.13 -11.40
C ARG A 290 -26.40 22.90 -12.04
N CYS A 291 -26.07 21.72 -11.53
CA CYS A 291 -26.67 20.46 -11.94
C CYS A 291 -27.99 20.12 -11.22
N GLY A 292 -28.50 21.03 -10.40
CA GLY A 292 -29.82 20.95 -9.76
C GLY A 292 -29.82 20.35 -8.36
N LEU A 293 -28.66 20.10 -7.74
CA LEU A 293 -28.59 19.58 -6.36
C LEU A 293 -28.99 20.68 -5.36
N LYS A 294 -29.76 20.33 -4.33
CA LYS A 294 -30.25 21.26 -3.30
C LYS A 294 -29.42 21.13 -2.02
N PHE A 295 -29.11 22.27 -1.42
CA PHE A 295 -28.36 22.38 -0.17
C PHE A 295 -29.11 23.22 0.86
N LYS A 296 -28.91 22.95 2.15
CA LYS A 296 -29.64 23.62 3.26
C LYS A 296 -29.56 25.14 3.26
N SER A 297 -28.50 25.75 2.75
CA SER A 297 -28.33 27.20 2.66
C SER A 297 -29.29 27.87 1.69
N ASP A 298 -29.98 27.13 0.82
CA ASP A 298 -31.00 27.68 -0.10
C ASP A 298 -32.33 27.89 0.64
N TYR A 299 -32.46 27.46 1.89
CA TYR A 299 -33.59 27.66 2.79
C TYR A 299 -33.47 28.98 3.61
N ALA A 300 -32.85 29.99 3.08
CA ALA A 300 -32.60 31.25 3.77
C ALA A 300 -33.88 32.09 3.88
N GLY A 301 -34.82 31.72 4.72
CA GLY A 301 -36.04 32.46 5.06
C GLY A 301 -36.43 32.42 6.54
N GLN A 302 -35.85 31.55 7.33
CA GLN A 302 -36.13 31.49 8.77
C GLN A 302 -34.86 31.67 9.60
N PRO A 303 -34.89 32.53 10.66
CA PRO A 303 -33.79 32.58 11.63
C PRO A 303 -33.67 31.22 12.33
N PRO A 304 -32.47 30.80 12.73
CA PRO A 304 -32.29 29.54 13.47
C PRO A 304 -33.11 29.60 14.77
N SER A 305 -33.88 28.54 15.02
CA SER A 305 -34.56 28.31 16.28
C SER A 305 -33.56 28.32 17.44
N PRO A 306 -33.89 28.96 18.59
CA PRO A 306 -32.99 29.04 19.73
C PRO A 306 -32.56 27.71 20.32
N ASP A 307 -33.31 26.62 20.06
CA ASP A 307 -33.05 25.26 20.61
C ASP A 307 -32.02 24.45 19.82
N HIS A 308 -31.55 24.93 18.68
CA HIS A 308 -30.45 24.32 17.94
C HIS A 308 -29.20 25.18 17.97
N MET A 309 -28.73 25.50 19.16
CA MET A 309 -27.47 26.22 19.42
C MET A 309 -26.20 25.36 19.22
N ILE A 310 -26.25 24.29 18.45
CA ILE A 310 -25.11 23.83 17.71
C ILE A 310 -25.24 24.49 16.33
N ALA A 311 -24.74 25.70 16.22
CA ALA A 311 -24.59 26.35 14.91
C ALA A 311 -23.98 25.33 13.97
N ASP A 312 -24.71 24.89 12.96
CA ASP A 312 -24.21 23.95 11.95
C ASP A 312 -22.99 24.65 11.28
N PRO A 313 -21.74 24.30 11.66
CA PRO A 313 -20.58 25.13 11.33
C PRO A 313 -20.21 25.04 9.87
N ASP A 314 -20.86 24.18 9.09
CA ASP A 314 -20.46 23.81 7.72
C ASP A 314 -21.54 24.06 6.66
N THR A 315 -22.47 24.97 6.90
CA THR A 315 -23.37 25.42 5.82
C THR A 315 -22.58 26.10 4.70
N PHE A 316 -23.12 26.10 3.48
CA PHE A 316 -22.48 26.72 2.31
C PHE A 316 -22.08 28.18 2.54
N LYS A 317 -22.90 28.98 3.26
CA LYS A 317 -22.55 30.36 3.64
C LYS A 317 -21.33 30.42 4.57
N ASN A 318 -21.27 29.53 5.56
CA ASN A 318 -20.11 29.43 6.46
C ASN A 318 -18.86 28.99 5.72
N ALA A 319 -18.98 28.07 4.77
CA ALA A 319 -17.87 27.64 3.93
C ALA A 319 -17.29 28.78 3.10
N ILE A 320 -18.15 29.67 2.54
CA ILE A 320 -17.70 30.85 1.80
C ILE A 320 -16.91 31.80 2.72
N SER A 321 -17.39 32.05 3.94
CA SER A 321 -16.73 32.94 4.89
C SER A 321 -15.41 32.38 5.44
N LYS A 322 -15.26 31.06 5.51
CA LYS A 322 -14.06 30.35 6.02
C LYS A 322 -12.96 30.17 4.96
N ARG A 323 -13.23 30.49 3.69
CA ARG A 323 -12.22 30.38 2.63
C ARG A 323 -11.08 31.38 2.90
N ASP A 324 -9.88 30.84 2.96
CA ASP A 324 -8.67 31.67 2.95
C ASP A 324 -7.62 31.05 2.01
N LYS A 325 -7.33 31.77 0.93
CA LYS A 325 -6.30 31.36 -0.05
C LYS A 325 -4.89 31.38 0.56
N ASP A 326 -4.69 32.16 1.62
CA ASP A 326 -3.43 32.32 2.34
C ASP A 326 -3.33 31.39 3.57
N GLY A 327 -4.35 30.56 3.81
CA GLY A 327 -4.42 29.57 4.87
C GLY A 327 -3.23 28.59 4.88
N ARG A 328 -3.10 27.85 5.95
CA ARG A 328 -1.92 26.99 6.20
C ARG A 328 -1.79 25.86 5.18
N LEU A 329 -0.62 25.77 4.55
CA LEU A 329 -0.22 24.63 3.73
C LEU A 329 0.56 23.65 4.61
N TYR A 330 0.09 22.40 4.69
CA TYR A 330 0.72 21.35 5.47
C TYR A 330 1.77 20.61 4.65
N ASP A 331 2.81 20.10 5.33
CA ASP A 331 3.79 19.21 4.72
C ASP A 331 3.48 17.75 5.10
N PRO A 332 2.91 16.94 4.21
CA PRO A 332 2.56 15.55 4.49
C PRO A 332 3.78 14.63 4.56
N ARG A 333 4.97 15.13 4.20
CA ARG A 333 6.24 14.41 4.26
C ARG A 333 7.05 14.70 5.53
N LYS A 334 6.51 15.47 6.48
CA LYS A 334 7.16 15.71 7.77
C LYS A 334 7.14 14.45 8.65
N GLY A 335 8.24 14.19 9.37
CA GLY A 335 8.37 13.01 10.24
C GLY A 335 8.35 11.70 9.46
N VAL A 336 7.54 10.74 9.92
CA VAL A 336 7.40 9.41 9.27
C VAL A 336 6.92 9.51 7.82
N GLY A 337 6.19 10.57 7.48
CA GLY A 337 5.76 10.84 6.10
C GLY A 337 6.93 11.06 5.13
N GLY A 338 8.14 11.35 5.62
CA GLY A 338 9.35 11.48 4.83
C GLY A 338 9.72 10.20 4.06
N TYR A 339 9.25 9.05 4.49
CA TYR A 339 9.44 7.77 3.81
C TYR A 339 8.52 7.55 2.61
N TYR A 340 7.48 8.36 2.39
CA TYR A 340 6.80 8.37 1.10
C TYR A 340 7.74 8.85 0.01
N ARG A 341 7.69 8.17 -1.14
CA ARG A 341 8.54 8.51 -2.29
C ARG A 341 8.31 9.96 -2.71
N TYR A 342 9.42 10.70 -2.84
CA TYR A 342 9.41 12.10 -3.23
C TYR A 342 9.29 12.29 -4.74
N GLY A 343 8.36 13.10 -5.15
CA GLY A 343 8.21 13.56 -6.52
C GLY A 343 7.09 14.59 -6.66
N PRO A 344 7.41 15.86 -6.97
CA PRO A 344 6.39 16.85 -7.31
C PRO A 344 5.53 16.37 -8.47
N ARG A 345 4.25 16.72 -8.44
CA ARG A 345 3.29 16.38 -9.49
C ARG A 345 3.65 17.00 -10.82
N LYS A 346 3.39 16.28 -11.90
CA LYS A 346 3.33 16.80 -13.26
C LYS A 346 1.87 17.09 -13.58
N LEU A 347 1.53 18.33 -13.88
CA LEU A 347 0.16 18.78 -14.07
C LEU A 347 -0.40 18.41 -15.44
N VAL A 348 0.48 18.36 -16.42
CA VAL A 348 0.16 17.88 -17.76
C VAL A 348 1.05 16.69 -18.03
N PRO A 349 0.53 15.57 -18.54
CA PRO A 349 1.37 14.48 -19.06
C PRO A 349 2.38 15.10 -20.01
N ALA A 350 3.66 14.80 -19.81
CA ALA A 350 4.73 15.50 -20.48
C ALA A 350 4.50 15.58 -21.99
N PHE A 351 4.81 16.74 -22.57
CA PHE A 351 4.97 16.95 -24.00
C PHE A 351 6.09 16.11 -24.59
N TYR A 352 6.01 14.80 -24.49
CA TYR A 352 6.83 13.90 -25.24
C TYR A 352 5.92 13.11 -26.18
N PRO A 353 6.08 13.27 -27.50
CA PRO A 353 5.38 12.46 -28.47
C PRO A 353 5.94 11.03 -28.46
N LYS A 354 5.66 10.29 -27.43
CA LYS A 354 5.84 8.84 -27.41
C LYS A 354 4.54 8.20 -26.96
N LYS A 355 3.78 7.76 -27.94
CA LYS A 355 2.88 6.62 -27.82
C LYS A 355 3.69 5.42 -27.33
N LEU A 356 3.85 5.29 -26.05
CA LEU A 356 4.45 4.15 -25.39
C LEU A 356 3.54 3.63 -24.29
N GLU A 357 2.24 3.69 -24.47
CA GLU A 357 1.25 2.87 -23.77
C GLU A 357 -0.13 3.43 -24.06
N GLU A 358 -1.09 2.56 -24.33
CA GLU A 358 -2.52 2.82 -24.53
C GLU A 358 -3.22 3.50 -23.33
N ASP A 359 -2.48 3.95 -22.34
CA ASP A 359 -2.94 4.48 -21.06
C ASP A 359 -2.60 5.96 -20.81
N GLU A 360 -2.05 6.70 -21.79
CA GLU A 360 -1.84 8.14 -21.62
C GLU A 360 -3.19 8.89 -21.71
N VAL A 361 -3.43 9.70 -20.68
CA VAL A 361 -4.60 10.58 -20.58
C VAL A 361 -4.26 11.90 -21.26
N ASP A 362 -5.03 12.27 -22.26
CA ASP A 362 -4.90 13.57 -22.91
C ASP A 362 -5.67 14.64 -22.10
N VAL A 363 -4.93 15.58 -21.56
CA VAL A 363 -5.44 16.80 -20.92
C VAL A 363 -5.11 17.97 -21.83
N ILE A 364 -6.12 18.73 -22.25
CA ILE A 364 -5.98 19.81 -23.23
C ILE A 364 -5.07 20.91 -22.67
N SER A 365 -5.30 21.32 -21.43
CA SER A 365 -4.54 22.37 -20.74
C SER A 365 -4.65 22.18 -19.24
N ALA A 366 -3.60 22.53 -18.50
CA ALA A 366 -3.67 22.59 -17.04
C ALA A 366 -4.50 23.79 -16.62
N LYS A 367 -5.69 23.55 -16.06
CA LYS A 367 -6.59 24.59 -15.54
C LYS A 367 -6.25 24.87 -14.08
N ILE A 368 -5.76 26.07 -13.79
CA ILE A 368 -5.31 26.48 -12.46
C ILE A 368 -6.31 27.49 -11.89
N HIS A 369 -6.79 27.23 -10.68
CA HIS A 369 -7.70 28.17 -10.01
C HIS A 369 -6.97 29.48 -9.66
N GLU A 370 -7.61 30.63 -9.87
CA GLU A 370 -6.99 31.96 -9.69
C GLU A 370 -6.42 32.19 -8.28
N THR A 371 -6.98 31.52 -7.25
CA THR A 371 -6.49 31.64 -5.88
C THR A 371 -5.03 31.19 -5.70
N VAL A 372 -4.51 30.35 -6.61
CA VAL A 372 -3.10 29.96 -6.65
C VAL A 372 -2.22 31.16 -6.92
N PHE A 373 -2.57 31.96 -7.94
CA PHE A 373 -1.81 33.15 -8.35
C PHE A 373 -1.93 34.27 -7.34
N ARG A 374 -3.13 34.48 -6.78
CA ARG A 374 -3.34 35.43 -5.68
C ARG A 374 -2.53 35.08 -4.43
N ARG A 375 -2.33 33.77 -4.14
CA ARG A 375 -1.49 33.30 -3.06
C ARG A 375 0.00 33.56 -3.35
N ILE A 376 0.45 33.40 -4.59
CA ILE A 376 1.81 33.73 -5.02
C ILE A 376 2.05 35.23 -4.86
N GLU A 377 1.13 36.06 -5.36
CA GLU A 377 1.16 37.55 -5.27
C GLU A 377 1.30 38.00 -3.81
N ASN A 378 0.45 37.47 -2.92
CA ASN A 378 0.49 37.76 -1.49
C ASN A 378 1.74 37.21 -0.79
N ASN A 379 2.55 36.42 -1.48
CA ASN A 379 3.72 35.75 -0.89
C ASN A 379 3.41 34.97 0.42
N ALA A 380 2.19 34.43 0.53
CA ALA A 380 1.75 33.74 1.73
C ALA A 380 2.64 32.53 2.03
N HIS A 381 3.33 32.59 3.17
CA HIS A 381 4.29 31.55 3.60
C HIS A 381 5.40 31.26 2.55
N ALA A 382 5.81 32.25 1.78
CA ALA A 382 6.77 32.13 0.66
C ALA A 382 6.33 31.09 -0.39
N TYR A 383 5.05 31.01 -0.65
CA TYR A 383 4.45 30.04 -1.58
C TYR A 383 5.00 30.18 -2.99
N ALA A 384 5.45 29.07 -3.55
CA ALA A 384 6.06 29.00 -4.86
C ALA A 384 5.93 27.57 -5.42
N PRO A 385 4.86 27.27 -6.16
CA PRO A 385 4.63 25.92 -6.68
C PRO A 385 5.70 25.51 -7.70
N VAL A 386 6.27 24.31 -7.52
CA VAL A 386 7.34 23.78 -8.36
C VAL A 386 6.82 23.19 -9.66
N GLY A 387 5.62 22.63 -9.66
CA GLY A 387 5.08 21.84 -10.75
C GLY A 387 4.33 22.60 -11.84
N LEU A 388 4.21 23.93 -11.76
CA LEU A 388 3.39 24.70 -12.70
C LEU A 388 4.03 24.73 -14.11
N PRO A 389 3.33 24.25 -15.17
CA PRO A 389 3.88 24.17 -16.50
C PRO A 389 3.96 25.55 -17.17
N PRO A 390 4.66 25.68 -18.33
CA PRO A 390 4.68 26.93 -19.10
C PRO A 390 3.34 27.25 -19.78
N TYR A 391 2.55 26.21 -20.09
CA TYR A 391 1.24 26.36 -20.73
C TYR A 391 0.17 25.95 -19.74
N TYR A 392 -0.72 26.89 -19.41
CA TYR A 392 -1.84 26.68 -18.50
C TYR A 392 -2.97 27.67 -18.80
N GLU A 393 -4.14 27.41 -18.27
CA GLU A 393 -5.29 28.33 -18.28
C GLU A 393 -5.67 28.68 -16.84
N VAL A 394 -6.19 29.85 -16.62
CA VAL A 394 -6.64 30.33 -15.32
C VAL A 394 -8.16 30.23 -15.23
N VAL A 395 -8.65 29.57 -14.19
CA VAL A 395 -10.08 29.51 -13.87
C VAL A 395 -10.37 30.54 -12.78
N LYS A 396 -11.18 31.53 -13.10
CA LYS A 396 -11.62 32.55 -12.14
C LYS A 396 -12.70 32.01 -11.19
N GLU A 397 -12.99 32.75 -10.13
CA GLU A 397 -14.06 32.39 -9.17
C GLU A 397 -15.44 32.29 -9.80
N ASP A 398 -15.74 33.09 -10.82
CA ASP A 398 -16.99 33.04 -11.57
C ASP A 398 -17.06 31.84 -12.56
N GLY A 399 -15.94 31.15 -12.74
CA GLY A 399 -15.79 30.01 -13.64
C GLY A 399 -15.36 30.42 -15.07
N GLU A 400 -15.04 31.66 -15.35
CA GLU A 400 -14.46 32.08 -16.63
C GLU A 400 -13.06 31.49 -16.80
N ILE A 401 -12.77 30.96 -17.99
CA ILE A 401 -11.45 30.40 -18.35
C ILE A 401 -10.71 31.44 -19.17
N VAL A 402 -9.57 31.90 -18.69
CA VAL A 402 -8.75 32.92 -19.34
C VAL A 402 -7.33 32.47 -19.56
N SER A 403 -6.66 33.01 -20.58
CA SER A 403 -5.24 32.77 -20.80
C SER A 403 -4.39 33.56 -19.78
N PRO A 404 -3.13 33.15 -19.53
CA PRO A 404 -2.20 33.94 -18.71
C PRO A 404 -2.05 35.37 -19.18
N ASP A 405 -2.06 35.59 -20.51
CA ASP A 405 -1.88 36.91 -21.12
C ASP A 405 -3.03 37.91 -20.83
N THR A 406 -4.19 37.38 -20.41
CA THR A 406 -5.37 38.19 -20.10
C THR A 406 -5.74 38.20 -18.62
N PHE A 407 -5.10 37.33 -17.82
CA PHE A 407 -5.37 37.25 -16.38
C PHE A 407 -4.59 38.32 -15.62
N SER A 408 -5.28 39.18 -14.90
CA SER A 408 -4.71 40.19 -14.00
C SER A 408 -5.28 40.08 -12.60
N ILE A 409 -4.49 40.46 -11.59
CA ILE A 409 -4.92 40.56 -10.19
C ILE A 409 -5.14 42.02 -9.85
N ALA A 410 -6.38 42.39 -9.50
CA ALA A 410 -6.72 43.77 -9.14
C ALA A 410 -5.86 44.29 -7.95
N PRO A 411 -5.40 45.54 -7.96
CA PRO A 411 -5.79 46.61 -8.85
C PRO A 411 -4.97 46.69 -10.17
N SER A 412 -4.04 45.78 -10.42
CA SER A 412 -3.23 45.77 -11.64
C SER A 412 -4.09 45.49 -12.89
N THR A 413 -3.83 46.22 -13.96
CA THR A 413 -4.37 45.94 -15.30
C THR A 413 -3.41 45.12 -16.15
N GLN A 414 -2.15 44.97 -15.70
CA GLN A 414 -1.17 44.15 -16.38
C GLN A 414 -1.38 42.66 -16.10
N PRO A 415 -1.13 41.80 -17.07
CA PRO A 415 -1.15 40.35 -16.83
C PRO A 415 -0.25 39.95 -15.65
N PHE A 416 -0.74 39.03 -14.81
CA PHE A 416 0.07 38.45 -13.71
C PHE A 416 1.35 37.78 -14.25
N GLU A 417 1.19 36.99 -15.29
CA GLU A 417 2.30 36.34 -16.04
C GLU A 417 1.89 36.23 -17.51
N THR A 418 2.71 36.70 -18.43
CA THR A 418 2.46 36.49 -19.86
C THR A 418 2.92 35.08 -20.28
N SER A 419 2.42 34.54 -21.38
CA SER A 419 2.84 33.25 -21.94
C SER A 419 4.36 33.23 -22.21
N ALA A 420 4.95 34.32 -22.65
CA ALA A 420 6.39 34.46 -22.83
C ALA A 420 7.14 34.41 -21.49
N ALA A 421 6.64 35.07 -20.45
CA ALA A 421 7.23 35.02 -19.11
C ALA A 421 7.11 33.61 -18.49
N ALA A 422 6.00 32.92 -18.70
CA ALA A 422 5.81 31.54 -18.28
C ALA A 422 6.82 30.59 -18.93
N ALA A 423 7.10 30.77 -20.23
CA ALA A 423 8.12 30.00 -20.93
C ALA A 423 9.53 30.25 -20.34
N GLN A 424 9.87 31.54 -20.08
CA GLN A 424 11.16 31.89 -19.43
C GLN A 424 11.26 31.32 -18.02
N ARG A 425 10.16 31.36 -17.23
CA ARG A 425 10.11 30.74 -15.91
C ARG A 425 10.35 29.23 -16.00
N ALA A 426 9.79 28.54 -16.99
CA ALA A 426 10.00 27.10 -17.19
C ALA A 426 11.46 26.76 -17.45
N LEU A 427 12.20 27.58 -18.21
CA LEU A 427 13.65 27.40 -18.40
C LEU A 427 14.42 27.57 -17.07
N ALA A 428 14.08 28.60 -16.30
CA ALA A 428 14.67 28.81 -14.98
C ALA A 428 14.32 27.69 -13.97
N GLN A 429 13.13 27.12 -14.07
CA GLN A 429 12.70 25.98 -13.24
C GLN A 429 13.58 24.74 -13.43
N GLU A 430 14.31 24.59 -14.55
CA GLU A 430 15.23 23.48 -14.74
C GLU A 430 16.35 23.46 -13.69
N HIS A 431 16.75 24.61 -13.13
CA HIS A 431 17.64 24.67 -11.97
C HIS A 431 17.00 24.08 -10.71
N VAL A 432 15.70 24.29 -10.52
CA VAL A 432 14.93 23.72 -9.41
C VAL A 432 14.78 22.20 -9.59
N TRP A 433 14.55 21.73 -10.83
CA TRP A 433 14.47 20.31 -11.14
C TRP A 433 15.78 19.56 -10.90
N ASN A 434 16.95 20.22 -10.98
CA ASN A 434 18.22 19.62 -10.55
C ASN A 434 18.21 19.32 -9.04
N TRP A 435 17.69 20.23 -8.22
CA TRP A 435 17.54 19.99 -6.78
C TRP A 435 16.46 18.95 -6.47
N VAL A 436 15.38 18.91 -7.23
CA VAL A 436 14.36 17.85 -7.15
C VAL A 436 14.98 16.48 -7.42
N TRP A 437 15.83 16.38 -8.44
CA TRP A 437 16.56 15.15 -8.76
C TRP A 437 17.54 14.77 -7.63
N ALA A 438 18.33 15.70 -7.12
CA ALA A 438 19.22 15.47 -5.99
C ALA A 438 18.45 15.00 -4.74
N ARG A 439 17.29 15.60 -4.47
CA ARG A 439 16.40 15.16 -3.37
C ARG A 439 15.87 13.74 -3.55
N ARG A 440 15.60 13.32 -4.78
CA ARG A 440 15.24 11.92 -5.08
C ARG A 440 16.38 10.96 -4.76
N ILE A 441 17.60 11.29 -5.13
CA ILE A 441 18.78 10.47 -4.79
C ILE A 441 18.96 10.38 -3.27
N ALA A 442 18.91 11.52 -2.57
CA ALA A 442 18.99 11.56 -1.10
C ALA A 442 17.87 10.74 -0.44
N TYR A 443 16.65 10.77 -0.99
CA TYR A 443 15.55 9.95 -0.53
C TYR A 443 15.87 8.45 -0.66
N PHE A 444 16.32 7.97 -1.82
CA PHE A 444 16.67 6.56 -1.99
C PHE A 444 17.84 6.14 -1.12
N ALA A 445 18.84 7.01 -0.93
CA ALA A 445 19.92 6.77 0.02
C ALA A 445 19.41 6.64 1.46
N THR A 446 18.45 7.48 1.87
CA THR A 446 17.80 7.40 3.21
C THR A 446 17.05 6.09 3.38
N VAL A 447 16.24 5.71 2.39
CA VAL A 447 15.49 4.44 2.42
C VAL A 447 16.45 3.24 2.47
N GLY A 448 17.50 3.25 1.65
CA GLY A 448 18.52 2.20 1.64
C GLY A 448 19.26 2.08 2.98
N ALA A 449 19.67 3.21 3.55
CA ALA A 449 20.34 3.23 4.87
C ALA A 449 19.40 2.75 5.99
N THR A 450 18.12 3.16 5.96
CA THR A 450 17.12 2.69 6.94
C THR A 450 16.82 1.20 6.77
N LEU A 451 16.71 0.72 5.53
CA LEU A 451 16.54 -0.70 5.27
C LEU A 451 17.75 -1.51 5.77
N TRP A 452 18.95 -1.00 5.53
CA TRP A 452 20.17 -1.60 6.05
C TRP A 452 20.21 -1.60 7.59
N LEU A 453 19.77 -0.51 8.24
CA LEU A 453 19.61 -0.46 9.70
C LEU A 453 18.65 -1.55 10.20
N VAL A 454 17.60 -1.89 9.47
CA VAL A 454 16.68 -2.97 9.86
C VAL A 454 17.26 -4.35 9.58
N ILE A 455 17.94 -4.55 8.45
CA ILE A 455 18.42 -5.86 8.01
C ILE A 455 19.75 -6.25 8.70
N PHE A 456 20.59 -5.29 9.05
CA PHE A 456 21.92 -5.56 9.60
C PHE A 456 21.94 -6.58 10.75
N PRO A 457 21.10 -6.49 11.80
CA PRO A 457 21.12 -7.49 12.87
C PRO A 457 20.69 -8.90 12.44
N LEU A 458 19.97 -8.98 11.32
CA LEU A 458 19.51 -10.28 10.79
C LEU A 458 20.60 -11.02 10.00
N VAL A 459 21.52 -10.27 9.36
CA VAL A 459 22.54 -10.82 8.46
C VAL A 459 23.97 -10.71 9.01
N SER A 460 24.17 -9.90 10.06
CA SER A 460 25.48 -9.67 10.63
C SER A 460 25.91 -10.86 11.49
N SER A 461 27.10 -11.39 11.18
CA SER A 461 27.86 -12.33 12.02
C SER A 461 28.94 -11.60 12.84
N ALA A 462 28.66 -10.35 13.25
CA ALA A 462 29.62 -9.56 14.02
C ALA A 462 30.16 -10.37 15.22
N PRO A 463 31.47 -10.44 15.41
CA PRO A 463 32.07 -11.13 16.56
C PRO A 463 31.51 -10.54 17.85
N ARG A 464 31.43 -11.35 18.90
CA ARG A 464 31.04 -10.88 20.23
C ARG A 464 31.99 -9.75 20.59
N TYR A 465 31.44 -8.55 20.65
CA TYR A 465 32.14 -7.38 21.17
C TYR A 465 32.36 -7.61 22.66
N ASP A 466 33.56 -7.34 23.17
CA ASP A 466 33.79 -7.41 24.62
C ASP A 466 33.03 -6.28 25.30
N GLU A 467 31.80 -6.61 25.70
CA GLU A 467 30.83 -5.68 26.28
C GLU A 467 31.33 -5.07 27.60
N TYR A 468 32.24 -5.74 28.27
CA TYR A 468 32.69 -5.32 29.63
C TYR A 468 33.82 -4.30 29.58
N THR A 469 34.61 -4.27 28.54
CA THR A 469 35.80 -3.37 28.47
C THR A 469 35.63 -2.18 27.53
N SER A 470 34.50 -2.09 26.81
CA SER A 470 34.30 -1.07 25.79
C SER A 470 33.85 0.29 26.38
N PRO A 471 34.41 1.41 25.89
CA PRO A 471 33.99 2.76 26.27
C PRO A 471 32.57 3.12 25.83
N ILE A 472 31.98 2.36 24.88
CA ILE A 472 30.62 2.55 24.36
C ILE A 472 29.59 1.53 24.89
N ARG A 473 29.92 0.84 26.00
CA ARG A 473 29.02 -0.11 26.67
C ARG A 473 27.62 0.47 26.94
N TRP A 474 27.55 1.73 27.34
CA TRP A 474 26.29 2.41 27.60
C TRP A 474 25.33 2.40 26.41
N VAL A 475 25.84 2.34 25.17
CA VAL A 475 25.02 2.21 23.95
C VAL A 475 24.36 0.84 23.91
N SER A 476 25.09 -0.23 24.25
CA SER A 476 24.55 -1.60 24.32
C SER A 476 23.44 -1.71 25.36
N ASP A 477 23.66 -1.11 26.53
CA ASP A 477 22.69 -1.09 27.62
C ASP A 477 21.44 -0.28 27.22
N PHE A 478 21.63 0.88 26.58
CA PHE A 478 20.54 1.70 26.07
C PHE A 478 19.73 0.95 25.00
N VAL A 479 20.39 0.27 24.06
CA VAL A 479 19.72 -0.53 23.00
C VAL A 479 18.88 -1.64 23.62
N ARG A 480 19.42 -2.38 24.59
CA ARG A 480 18.67 -3.43 25.30
C ARG A 480 17.47 -2.86 26.05
N PHE A 481 17.65 -1.75 26.74
CA PHE A 481 16.56 -1.07 27.44
C PHE A 481 15.47 -0.59 26.48
N ALA A 482 15.82 0.16 25.44
CA ALA A 482 14.86 0.77 24.51
C ALA A 482 14.09 -0.29 23.70
N LEU A 483 14.79 -1.31 23.20
CA LEU A 483 14.15 -2.38 22.44
C LEU A 483 13.47 -3.43 23.32
N GLY A 484 13.87 -3.54 24.60
CA GLY A 484 13.20 -4.38 25.60
C GLY A 484 11.80 -3.89 25.98
N LEU A 485 11.47 -2.62 25.68
CA LEU A 485 10.11 -2.09 25.80
C LEU A 485 9.17 -2.53 24.66
N LEU A 486 9.73 -3.14 23.61
CA LEU A 486 9.00 -3.63 22.47
C LEU A 486 8.65 -5.12 22.65
N PRO A 487 7.69 -5.66 21.87
CA PRO A 487 7.38 -7.10 21.86
C PRO A 487 8.62 -7.98 21.63
N THR A 488 8.59 -9.21 22.11
CA THR A 488 9.70 -10.20 22.02
C THR A 488 10.28 -10.36 20.61
N LEU A 489 9.52 -10.08 19.57
CA LEU A 489 10.00 -10.03 18.19
C LEU A 489 11.18 -9.05 17.99
N ALA A 490 11.31 -8.03 18.82
CA ALA A 490 12.41 -7.06 18.75
C ALA A 490 13.71 -7.54 19.41
N SER A 491 13.72 -8.66 20.12
CA SER A 491 14.91 -9.19 20.82
C SER A 491 16.09 -9.42 19.87
N THR A 492 15.84 -9.94 18.67
CA THR A 492 16.87 -10.17 17.63
C THR A 492 17.61 -8.86 17.27
N TRP A 493 16.88 -7.74 17.19
CA TRP A 493 17.49 -6.42 16.94
C TRP A 493 18.22 -5.89 18.16
N ALA A 494 17.65 -6.06 19.37
CA ALA A 494 18.29 -5.68 20.62
C ALA A 494 19.63 -6.36 20.78
N ASP A 495 19.67 -7.69 20.65
CA ASP A 495 20.89 -8.48 20.79
C ASP A 495 21.90 -8.19 19.67
N GLY A 496 21.43 -8.08 18.42
CA GLY A 496 22.28 -7.80 17.28
C GLY A 496 23.02 -6.47 17.41
N TYR A 497 22.32 -5.40 17.82
CA TYR A 497 22.92 -4.09 17.99
C TYR A 497 23.66 -3.91 19.30
N ALA A 498 23.23 -4.58 20.38
CA ALA A 498 23.98 -4.60 21.62
C ALA A 498 25.36 -5.25 21.47
N ARG A 499 25.49 -6.24 20.56
CA ARG A 499 26.78 -6.85 20.18
C ARG A 499 27.63 -5.98 19.23
N ALA A 500 27.01 -5.04 18.53
CA ALA A 500 27.70 -4.18 17.55
C ALA A 500 27.33 -2.69 17.73
N PRO A 501 27.56 -2.08 18.93
CA PRO A 501 27.09 -0.73 19.26
C PRO A 501 27.70 0.36 18.37
N ALA A 502 28.93 0.19 17.90
CA ALA A 502 29.56 1.13 16.97
C ALA A 502 28.81 1.18 15.62
N TRP A 503 28.41 0.03 15.08
CA TRP A 503 27.62 -0.02 13.85
C TRP A 503 26.23 0.59 14.05
N PHE A 504 25.60 0.40 15.20
CA PHE A 504 24.35 1.05 15.53
C PHE A 504 24.46 2.57 15.45
N LEU A 505 25.48 3.14 16.10
CA LEU A 505 25.73 4.60 16.07
C LEU A 505 26.02 5.11 14.65
N VAL A 506 26.86 4.39 13.88
CA VAL A 506 27.16 4.75 12.51
C VAL A 506 25.90 4.74 11.63
N MET A 507 25.06 3.71 11.74
CA MET A 507 23.84 3.61 10.93
C MET A 507 22.81 4.66 11.33
N VAL A 508 22.57 4.89 12.63
CA VAL A 508 21.67 5.93 13.11
C VAL A 508 22.19 7.31 12.71
N GLY A 509 23.49 7.55 12.85
CA GLY A 509 24.14 8.79 12.40
C GLY A 509 23.96 9.02 10.92
N LEU A 510 24.18 8.00 10.07
CA LEU A 510 24.00 8.08 8.63
C LEU A 510 22.54 8.38 8.26
N VAL A 511 21.57 7.67 8.82
CA VAL A 511 20.14 7.93 8.59
C VAL A 511 19.77 9.35 8.98
N SER A 512 20.23 9.80 10.16
CA SER A 512 19.96 11.16 10.66
C SER A 512 20.57 12.23 9.74
N ALA A 513 21.80 12.03 9.30
CA ALA A 513 22.49 12.93 8.34
C ALA A 513 21.75 13.01 7.00
N LEU A 514 21.30 11.86 6.47
CA LEU A 514 20.54 11.81 5.23
C LEU A 514 19.17 12.48 5.34
N LEU A 515 18.46 12.31 6.47
CA LEU A 515 17.22 13.03 6.76
C LEU A 515 17.43 14.55 6.83
N TYR A 516 18.53 14.98 7.47
CA TYR A 516 18.92 16.39 7.50
C TYR A 516 19.21 16.94 6.10
N VAL A 517 19.99 16.22 5.28
CA VAL A 517 20.29 16.58 3.89
C VAL A 517 19.02 16.69 3.06
N ASN A 518 18.08 15.74 3.21
CA ASN A 518 16.77 15.83 2.55
C ASN A 518 15.99 17.10 2.92
N SER A 519 15.98 17.47 4.20
CA SER A 519 15.32 18.69 4.68
C SER A 519 16.01 19.95 4.15
N TRP A 520 17.35 19.96 4.17
CA TRP A 520 18.14 21.07 3.65
C TRP A 520 17.89 21.28 2.15
N ILE A 521 17.90 20.20 1.33
CA ILE A 521 17.59 20.27 -0.11
C ILE A 521 16.17 20.79 -0.32
N ALA A 522 15.19 20.34 0.48
CA ALA A 522 13.81 20.83 0.41
C ALA A 522 13.74 22.36 0.60
N GLY A 523 14.40 22.88 1.62
CA GLY A 523 14.49 24.32 1.86
C GLY A 523 15.21 25.07 0.73
N ARG A 524 16.22 24.47 0.13
CA ARG A 524 16.93 25.06 -1.02
C ARG A 524 16.04 25.13 -2.25
N THR A 525 15.31 24.03 -2.55
CA THR A 525 14.35 23.94 -3.66
C THR A 525 13.28 25.01 -3.55
N SER A 526 12.65 25.15 -2.36
CA SER A 526 11.61 26.13 -2.11
C SER A 526 12.11 27.58 -2.26
N ARG A 527 13.26 27.91 -1.66
CA ARG A 527 13.86 29.25 -1.78
C ARG A 527 14.20 29.63 -3.22
N LEU A 528 14.77 28.66 -3.97
CA LEU A 528 15.12 28.88 -5.37
C LEU A 528 13.86 29.13 -6.22
N MET A 529 12.82 28.32 -6.02
CA MET A 529 11.56 28.51 -6.74
C MET A 529 10.88 29.86 -6.38
N ALA A 530 10.90 30.24 -5.09
CA ALA A 530 10.41 31.53 -4.65
C ALA A 530 11.18 32.71 -5.27
N SER A 531 12.51 32.58 -5.45
CA SER A 531 13.29 33.63 -6.13
C SER A 531 12.93 33.77 -7.61
N ILE A 532 12.59 32.68 -8.29
CA ILE A 532 12.15 32.70 -9.70
C ILE A 532 10.78 33.39 -9.81
N TRP A 533 9.81 33.02 -8.98
CA TRP A 533 8.47 33.65 -8.98
C TRP A 533 8.52 35.16 -8.67
N ARG A 534 9.40 35.57 -7.77
CA ARG A 534 9.60 36.99 -7.40
C ARG A 534 10.45 37.77 -8.38
N LYS A 535 10.92 37.13 -9.47
CA LYS A 535 11.85 37.76 -10.43
C LYS A 535 13.04 38.43 -9.73
N SER A 536 13.57 37.78 -8.67
CA SER A 536 14.71 38.30 -7.90
C SER A 536 15.92 38.45 -8.82
N PRO A 537 16.76 39.51 -8.64
CA PRO A 537 18.01 39.65 -9.40
C PRO A 537 18.97 38.47 -9.28
N GLN A 538 18.83 37.65 -8.23
CA GLN A 538 19.61 36.46 -7.97
C GLN A 538 18.96 35.17 -8.54
N ALA A 539 17.77 35.28 -9.14
CA ALA A 539 17.11 34.13 -9.74
C ALA A 539 17.89 33.66 -10.97
N PRO A 540 18.02 32.34 -11.16
CA PRO A 540 18.66 31.82 -12.36
C PRO A 540 17.83 32.16 -13.59
N THR A 541 18.50 32.38 -14.72
CA THR A 541 17.87 32.59 -16.03
C THR A 541 18.34 31.49 -16.99
N GLY A 542 17.48 31.09 -17.91
CA GLY A 542 17.79 30.07 -18.90
C GLY A 542 17.99 28.66 -18.32
N LEU A 543 18.58 27.79 -19.12
CA LEU A 543 18.86 26.39 -18.76
C LEU A 543 20.11 26.27 -17.88
N PRO A 544 20.17 25.30 -16.95
CA PRO A 544 21.38 25.00 -16.20
C PRO A 544 22.50 24.49 -17.11
N ASP A 545 23.70 25.00 -16.91
CA ASP A 545 24.92 24.46 -17.56
C ASP A 545 25.73 23.67 -16.52
N ASN A 546 25.31 22.44 -16.24
CA ASN A 546 26.02 21.56 -15.31
C ASN A 546 25.79 20.07 -15.61
N GLY A 547 26.67 19.21 -15.07
CA GLY A 547 26.66 17.78 -15.33
C GLY A 547 25.35 17.08 -14.84
N ILE A 548 24.67 17.62 -13.82
CA ILE A 548 23.39 17.07 -13.34
C ILE A 548 22.31 17.26 -14.39
N TYR A 549 22.24 18.45 -14.98
CA TYR A 549 21.29 18.71 -16.07
C TYR A 549 21.58 17.82 -17.27
N GLY A 550 22.86 17.76 -17.71
CA GLY A 550 23.28 16.89 -18.81
C GLY A 550 22.93 15.43 -18.59
N LEU A 551 23.16 14.91 -17.37
CA LEU A 551 22.82 13.52 -17.02
C LEU A 551 21.30 13.28 -17.06
N ARG A 552 20.49 14.08 -16.34
CA ARG A 552 19.05 13.85 -16.22
C ARG A 552 18.25 14.15 -17.49
N SER A 553 18.79 14.94 -18.41
CA SER A 553 18.23 15.22 -19.74
C SER A 553 18.75 14.26 -20.82
N SER A 554 19.76 13.43 -20.51
CA SER A 554 20.29 12.43 -21.42
C SER A 554 19.21 11.42 -21.83
N PRO A 555 19.02 11.19 -23.14
CA PRO A 555 18.04 10.19 -23.62
C PRO A 555 18.29 8.77 -23.07
N LEU A 556 19.57 8.41 -22.89
CA LEU A 556 19.97 7.10 -22.37
C LEU A 556 19.55 6.94 -20.90
N TYR A 557 19.79 7.98 -20.07
CA TYR A 557 19.35 7.96 -18.67
C TYR A 557 17.83 7.92 -18.55
N ILE A 558 17.12 8.73 -19.35
CA ILE A 558 15.64 8.77 -19.35
C ILE A 558 15.10 7.39 -19.74
N HIS A 559 15.61 6.80 -20.81
CA HIS A 559 15.17 5.48 -21.26
C HIS A 559 15.46 4.37 -20.24
N PHE A 560 16.69 4.37 -19.67
CA PHE A 560 17.05 3.39 -18.64
C PHE A 560 16.17 3.53 -17.39
N HIS A 561 16.00 4.75 -16.89
CA HIS A 561 15.17 5.03 -15.72
C HIS A 561 13.70 4.64 -15.96
N ASP A 562 13.18 4.93 -17.14
CA ASP A 562 11.83 4.56 -17.52
C ASP A 562 11.67 3.02 -17.55
N LYS A 563 12.53 2.29 -18.22
CA LYS A 563 12.53 0.81 -18.23
C LYS A 563 12.69 0.21 -16.85
N LEU A 564 13.57 0.77 -16.03
CA LEU A 564 13.74 0.32 -14.64
C LEU A 564 12.44 0.48 -13.85
N LYS A 565 11.77 1.62 -13.98
CA LYS A 565 10.55 1.95 -13.22
C LYS A 565 9.31 1.23 -13.75
N THR A 566 9.18 1.05 -15.06
CA THR A 566 7.93 0.55 -15.68
C THR A 566 7.94 -0.95 -15.91
N MET A 567 9.12 -1.57 -16.03
CA MET A 567 9.22 -2.99 -16.39
C MET A 567 10.06 -3.80 -15.38
N ILE A 568 11.33 -3.43 -15.16
CA ILE A 568 12.28 -4.28 -14.42
C ILE A 568 11.91 -4.38 -12.94
N ALA A 569 11.77 -3.25 -12.24
CA ALA A 569 11.46 -3.26 -10.82
C ALA A 569 10.05 -3.83 -10.54
N PRO A 570 8.98 -3.47 -11.28
CA PRO A 570 7.67 -4.11 -11.14
C PRO A 570 7.73 -5.63 -11.32
N PHE A 571 8.43 -6.11 -12.34
CA PHE A 571 8.59 -7.55 -12.57
C PHE A 571 9.28 -8.26 -11.38
N LEU A 572 10.41 -7.70 -10.89
CA LEU A 572 11.12 -8.27 -9.74
C LEU A 572 10.24 -8.31 -8.48
N PHE A 573 9.49 -7.25 -8.21
CA PHE A 573 8.55 -7.23 -7.09
C PHE A 573 7.42 -8.25 -7.26
N ALA A 574 6.88 -8.40 -8.47
CA ALA A 574 5.85 -9.41 -8.74
C ALA A 574 6.38 -10.82 -8.49
N VAL A 575 7.57 -11.15 -8.99
CA VAL A 575 8.23 -12.44 -8.74
C VAL A 575 8.41 -12.69 -7.25
N MET A 576 8.89 -11.67 -6.51
CA MET A 576 9.04 -11.76 -5.05
C MET A 576 7.70 -12.02 -4.35
N PHE A 577 6.64 -11.30 -4.69
CA PHE A 577 5.33 -11.49 -4.08
C PHE A 577 4.72 -12.85 -4.41
N ILE A 578 4.86 -13.32 -5.66
CA ILE A 578 4.40 -14.65 -6.06
C ILE A 578 5.17 -15.72 -5.26
N TYR A 579 6.49 -15.59 -5.17
CA TYR A 579 7.31 -16.50 -4.41
C TYR A 579 6.89 -16.58 -2.93
N LEU A 580 6.79 -15.43 -2.25
CA LEU A 580 6.38 -15.35 -0.85
C LEU A 580 4.96 -15.91 -0.64
N GLY A 581 4.04 -15.62 -1.56
CA GLY A 581 2.68 -16.15 -1.53
C GLY A 581 2.64 -17.67 -1.68
N LEU A 582 3.39 -18.22 -2.63
CA LEU A 582 3.49 -19.67 -2.84
C LEU A 582 4.17 -20.38 -1.66
N ALA A 583 5.25 -19.79 -1.13
CA ALA A 583 5.94 -20.33 0.04
C ALA A 583 5.02 -20.35 1.26
N PHE A 584 4.28 -19.28 1.50
CA PHE A 584 3.31 -19.20 2.60
C PHE A 584 2.17 -20.21 2.46
N VAL A 585 1.57 -20.34 1.28
CA VAL A 585 0.51 -21.33 1.00
C VAL A 585 1.06 -22.76 1.15
N SER A 586 2.26 -23.00 0.64
CA SER A 586 2.95 -24.29 0.79
C SER A 586 3.18 -24.65 2.25
N HIS A 587 3.63 -23.69 3.06
CA HIS A 587 3.85 -23.90 4.49
C HIS A 587 2.55 -24.18 5.24
N LEU A 588 1.50 -23.38 5.00
CA LEU A 588 0.18 -23.62 5.59
C LEU A 588 -0.41 -24.98 5.21
N ALA A 589 -0.23 -25.41 3.96
CA ALA A 589 -0.69 -26.72 3.52
C ALA A 589 0.10 -27.83 4.24
N TYR A 590 1.42 -27.67 4.37
CA TYR A 590 2.25 -28.61 5.12
C TYR A 590 1.81 -28.71 6.58
N ASP A 591 1.60 -27.57 7.26
CA ASP A 591 1.14 -27.53 8.65
C ASP A 591 -0.23 -28.21 8.82
N GLY A 592 -1.14 -28.01 7.85
CA GLY A 592 -2.43 -28.67 7.82
C GLY A 592 -2.30 -30.21 7.72
N PHE A 593 -1.44 -30.69 6.83
CA PHE A 593 -1.16 -32.13 6.71
C PHE A 593 -0.40 -32.70 7.91
N ASP A 594 0.49 -31.90 8.48
CA ASP A 594 1.26 -32.26 9.67
C ASP A 594 0.34 -32.39 10.89
N THR A 595 -0.57 -31.43 11.08
CA THR A 595 -1.60 -31.49 12.14
C THR A 595 -2.58 -32.66 11.95
N ALA A 596 -2.82 -33.07 10.71
CA ALA A 596 -3.62 -34.25 10.40
C ALA A 596 -2.85 -35.59 10.58
N GLY A 597 -1.58 -35.55 11.00
CA GLY A 597 -0.75 -36.75 11.22
C GLY A 597 -0.26 -37.43 9.93
N LEU A 598 -0.29 -36.71 8.79
CA LEU A 598 0.04 -37.29 7.48
C LEU A 598 1.52 -37.16 7.12
N THR A 599 2.33 -36.45 7.89
CA THR A 599 3.76 -36.22 7.64
C THR A 599 4.65 -37.14 8.46
N CYS A 600 4.30 -37.38 9.72
CA CYS A 600 4.98 -38.31 10.63
C CYS A 600 4.24 -39.66 10.67
N VAL A 601 4.35 -40.42 9.58
CA VAL A 601 3.69 -41.74 9.46
C VAL A 601 4.67 -42.84 9.76
N ARG A 602 4.28 -43.77 10.64
CA ARG A 602 5.05 -44.96 10.95
C ARG A 602 5.15 -45.87 9.73
N ARG A 603 6.35 -46.38 9.45
CA ARG A 603 6.63 -47.34 8.38
C ARG A 603 6.68 -48.78 8.96
N ASP A 604 6.39 -49.78 8.14
CA ASP A 604 6.48 -51.18 8.56
C ASP A 604 7.89 -51.59 9.01
N THR A 605 8.91 -50.88 8.53
CA THR A 605 10.33 -51.09 8.91
C THR A 605 10.71 -50.42 10.23
N ASP A 606 9.85 -49.62 10.83
CA ASP A 606 10.14 -48.93 12.09
C ASP A 606 10.00 -49.86 13.30
N PRO A 607 10.80 -49.63 14.37
CA PRO A 607 10.76 -50.46 15.59
C PRO A 607 9.34 -50.52 16.19
N LYS A 608 8.90 -51.67 16.67
CA LYS A 608 7.58 -51.83 17.29
C LYS A 608 7.46 -50.96 18.55
N PRO A 609 6.28 -50.28 18.77
CA PRO A 609 6.10 -49.43 19.92
C PRO A 609 6.22 -50.15 21.24
N ALA A 610 7.11 -49.69 22.10
CA ALA A 610 7.32 -50.26 23.43
C ALA A 610 7.54 -49.14 24.48
N VAL A 611 7.08 -49.37 25.70
CA VAL A 611 7.37 -48.52 26.85
C VAL A 611 8.68 -48.95 27.49
N LEU A 612 9.56 -47.98 27.76
CA LEU A 612 10.81 -48.27 28.46
C LEU A 612 10.58 -48.48 29.97
N ALA A 613 11.17 -49.52 30.54
CA ALA A 613 11.28 -49.66 31.99
C ALA A 613 12.23 -48.59 32.57
N VAL A 614 12.07 -48.26 33.85
CA VAL A 614 13.00 -47.33 34.53
C VAL A 614 14.42 -47.89 34.44
N ASN A 615 15.37 -47.05 34.09
CA ASN A 615 16.79 -47.37 33.79
C ASN A 615 17.03 -48.16 32.50
N GLN A 616 16.01 -48.51 31.74
CA GLN A 616 16.17 -49.09 30.41
C GLN A 616 16.59 -48.05 29.39
N THR A 617 17.48 -48.43 28.45
CA THR A 617 17.93 -47.58 27.34
C THR A 617 17.51 -48.23 26.02
N ALA A 618 16.88 -47.49 25.17
CA ALA A 618 16.67 -47.85 23.76
C ALA A 618 17.60 -47.04 22.85
N ARG A 619 17.98 -47.63 21.73
CA ARG A 619 18.81 -46.99 20.69
C ARG A 619 18.11 -47.09 19.35
N VAL A 620 18.01 -45.98 18.63
CA VAL A 620 17.37 -45.89 17.33
C VAL A 620 18.27 -45.11 16.38
N GLU A 621 18.58 -45.71 15.24
CA GLU A 621 19.29 -45.01 14.17
C GLU A 621 18.29 -44.28 13.27
N PHE A 622 18.59 -43.04 12.90
CA PHE A 622 17.82 -42.24 11.96
C PHE A 622 18.74 -41.53 10.97
N LYS A 623 18.18 -41.21 9.79
CA LYS A 623 18.86 -40.51 8.72
C LYS A 623 18.41 -39.04 8.67
N THR A 624 19.32 -38.15 8.32
CA THR A 624 18.99 -36.72 8.10
C THR A 624 18.04 -36.52 6.92
N SER A 625 17.93 -37.49 6.02
CA SER A 625 16.98 -37.53 4.91
C SER A 625 15.57 -38.02 5.30
N ASP A 626 15.38 -38.50 6.54
CA ASP A 626 14.05 -38.91 6.99
C ASP A 626 13.24 -37.65 7.35
N LEU A 627 12.11 -37.48 6.67
CA LEU A 627 11.18 -36.39 7.00
C LEU A 627 10.70 -36.47 8.46
N CYS A 628 10.45 -37.69 8.93
CA CYS A 628 10.07 -37.98 10.30
C CYS A 628 10.32 -39.47 10.57
N LYS A 629 11.19 -39.81 11.56
CA LYS A 629 11.51 -41.19 11.96
C LYS A 629 10.75 -41.55 13.20
N ALA A 630 9.91 -42.58 13.12
CA ALA A 630 9.27 -43.22 14.28
C ALA A 630 10.30 -44.02 15.05
N THR A 631 10.44 -43.76 16.35
CA THR A 631 11.48 -44.40 17.18
C THR A 631 11.04 -45.74 17.80
N GLY A 632 9.73 -46.01 17.82
CA GLY A 632 9.16 -47.15 18.55
C GLY A 632 9.18 -46.99 20.09
N ILE A 633 9.51 -45.79 20.59
CA ILE A 633 9.54 -45.54 22.02
C ILE A 633 8.24 -44.82 22.42
N LEU A 634 7.43 -45.45 23.28
CA LEU A 634 6.25 -44.83 23.85
C LEU A 634 6.62 -44.07 25.12
N LEU A 635 6.46 -42.76 25.06
CA LEU A 635 6.65 -41.89 26.20
C LEU A 635 5.44 -41.95 27.14
N GLN A 636 5.68 -41.76 28.44
CA GLN A 636 4.65 -41.82 29.48
C GLN A 636 4.52 -40.44 30.17
N HIS A 637 3.33 -40.16 30.65
CA HIS A 637 3.03 -38.97 31.46
C HIS A 637 3.96 -38.91 32.69
N ARG A 638 4.57 -37.74 32.93
CA ARG A 638 5.54 -37.49 34.02
C ARG A 638 6.80 -38.36 33.97
N GLY A 639 7.04 -39.13 32.89
CA GLY A 639 8.29 -39.83 32.69
C GLY A 639 9.45 -38.87 32.47
N ARG A 640 10.61 -39.13 33.06
CA ARG A 640 11.84 -38.39 32.79
C ARG A 640 12.74 -39.24 31.93
N TYR A 641 13.26 -38.66 30.88
CA TYR A 641 14.13 -39.38 29.94
C TYR A 641 15.40 -38.57 29.70
N TYR A 642 16.52 -39.30 29.73
CA TYR A 642 17.81 -38.76 29.33
C TYR A 642 18.07 -39.13 27.89
N VAL A 643 18.29 -38.11 27.07
CA VAL A 643 18.49 -38.22 25.62
C VAL A 643 19.96 -38.03 25.32
N THR A 644 20.52 -38.92 24.49
CA THR A 644 21.85 -38.75 23.90
C THR A 644 21.73 -38.96 22.40
N ILE A 645 22.29 -38.06 21.62
CA ILE A 645 22.30 -38.15 20.16
C ILE A 645 23.76 -38.09 19.71
N GLN A 646 24.20 -39.12 18.99
CA GLN A 646 25.55 -39.27 18.48
C GLN A 646 25.51 -39.44 16.95
N PRO A 647 26.39 -38.78 16.20
CA PRO A 647 26.55 -39.08 14.78
C PRO A 647 26.97 -40.54 14.60
N GLY A 648 26.49 -41.16 13.55
CA GLY A 648 26.78 -42.55 13.23
C GLY A 648 28.26 -42.75 12.92
N ALA A 649 28.88 -43.76 13.57
CA ALA A 649 30.25 -44.11 13.29
C ALA A 649 30.34 -44.91 11.97
N LYS A 650 30.56 -44.25 10.85
CA LYS A 650 31.12 -44.88 9.65
C LYS A 650 32.55 -44.38 9.45
N SER A 651 33.45 -45.28 9.17
CA SER A 651 34.84 -45.02 8.84
C SER A 651 34.92 -44.25 7.51
N GLY A 652 35.51 -43.07 7.52
CA GLY A 652 35.71 -42.26 6.33
C GLY A 652 35.11 -40.83 6.45
N GLU A 653 35.08 -40.14 5.37
CA GLU A 653 34.60 -38.75 5.24
C GLU A 653 33.12 -38.50 5.66
N ASP A 654 32.36 -39.55 5.97
CA ASP A 654 30.93 -39.52 6.32
C ASP A 654 30.62 -39.20 7.80
N LYS A 655 31.57 -38.68 8.55
CA LYS A 655 31.33 -38.28 9.95
C LYS A 655 30.55 -36.97 10.09
N GLN A 656 30.40 -36.22 9.01
CA GLN A 656 29.71 -34.94 9.03
C GLN A 656 28.30 -35.08 8.47
N TRP A 657 27.36 -34.54 9.20
CA TRP A 657 26.05 -34.29 8.67
C TRP A 657 26.13 -33.26 7.54
N PHE A 658 25.51 -33.58 6.44
CA PHE A 658 25.55 -32.73 5.25
C PHE A 658 24.14 -32.29 4.86
N ASN A 659 23.93 -30.99 4.84
CA ASN A 659 22.73 -30.38 4.28
C ASN A 659 22.89 -30.24 2.77
N GLY A 660 22.15 -31.02 2.01
CA GLY A 660 22.28 -31.07 0.56
C GLY A 660 21.75 -29.78 -0.12
N LEU A 661 20.84 -29.08 0.53
CA LEU A 661 20.29 -27.82 0.03
C LEU A 661 21.32 -26.71 0.12
N ALA A 662 21.97 -26.57 1.27
CA ALA A 662 23.04 -25.60 1.49
C ALA A 662 24.43 -26.11 1.04
N ARG A 663 24.55 -27.40 0.66
CA ARG A 663 25.80 -28.07 0.26
C ARG A 663 26.93 -27.94 1.29
N ILE A 664 26.61 -28.09 2.57
CA ILE A 664 27.53 -27.90 3.67
C ILE A 664 27.47 -29.03 4.67
N GLY A 665 28.65 -29.42 5.18
CA GLY A 665 28.75 -30.18 6.40
C GLY A 665 28.35 -29.34 7.61
N THR A 666 27.54 -29.90 8.49
CA THR A 666 26.98 -29.19 9.64
C THR A 666 27.29 -29.90 10.92
N PRO A 667 27.40 -29.21 12.05
CA PRO A 667 27.44 -29.86 13.36
C PRO A 667 26.09 -30.55 13.65
N VAL A 668 26.08 -31.50 14.55
CA VAL A 668 24.88 -32.25 14.96
C VAL A 668 23.80 -31.33 15.56
N GLY A 669 24.20 -30.21 16.16
CA GLY A 669 23.31 -29.20 16.73
C GLY A 669 22.61 -28.32 15.74
N GLY A 670 22.88 -28.45 14.44
CA GLY A 670 22.38 -27.56 13.43
C GLY A 670 23.24 -26.31 13.27
N PHE A 671 22.74 -25.32 12.51
CA PHE A 671 23.46 -24.06 12.23
C PHE A 671 22.52 -22.90 12.02
N SER A 672 22.99 -21.72 12.39
CA SER A 672 22.33 -20.47 12.02
C SER A 672 22.78 -19.99 10.64
N SER A 673 21.85 -19.46 9.85
CA SER A 673 22.22 -18.81 8.58
C SER A 673 23.22 -17.65 8.75
N LYS A 674 23.26 -17.03 9.95
CA LYS A 674 24.18 -15.95 10.30
C LYS A 674 25.64 -16.40 10.46
N GLU A 675 25.87 -17.66 10.81
CA GLU A 675 27.20 -18.23 11.04
C GLU A 675 27.91 -18.61 9.74
N ARG A 676 27.21 -18.53 8.61
CA ARG A 676 27.81 -18.89 7.32
C ARG A 676 28.80 -17.82 6.86
N PRO A 677 30.02 -18.20 6.44
CA PRO A 677 31.07 -17.26 6.05
C PRO A 677 30.74 -16.54 4.74
N GLN A 678 30.09 -17.21 3.80
CA GLN A 678 29.80 -16.69 2.48
C GLN A 678 28.47 -15.92 2.47
N TRP A 679 28.49 -14.68 1.94
CA TRP A 679 27.31 -13.83 1.87
C TRP A 679 26.17 -14.43 1.04
N TYR A 680 26.49 -15.13 -0.06
CA TYR A 680 25.48 -15.77 -0.92
C TYR A 680 24.79 -16.96 -0.25
N GLU A 681 25.49 -17.72 0.62
CA GLU A 681 24.88 -18.78 1.43
C GLU A 681 23.85 -18.20 2.41
N ARG A 682 24.17 -17.07 3.03
CA ARG A 682 23.23 -16.37 3.92
C ARG A 682 21.99 -15.90 3.18
N VAL A 683 22.17 -15.30 2.00
CA VAL A 683 21.03 -14.86 1.15
C VAL A 683 20.17 -16.04 0.72
N TYR A 684 20.79 -17.13 0.28
CA TYR A 684 20.09 -18.33 -0.15
C TYR A 684 19.27 -18.95 0.98
N LEU A 685 19.86 -19.16 2.16
CA LEU A 685 19.18 -19.70 3.34
C LEU A 685 18.07 -18.75 3.84
N TRP A 686 18.28 -17.45 3.70
CA TRP A 686 17.26 -16.46 4.02
C TRP A 686 16.07 -16.54 3.04
N LEU A 687 16.31 -16.72 1.76
CA LEU A 687 15.25 -16.95 0.77
C LEU A 687 14.45 -18.22 1.05
N LEU A 688 15.09 -19.29 1.55
CA LEU A 688 14.41 -20.53 1.90
C LEU A 688 13.74 -20.52 3.28
N LEU A 689 13.99 -19.49 4.09
CA LEU A 689 13.43 -19.39 5.44
C LEU A 689 11.90 -19.60 5.52
N PRO A 690 11.07 -19.06 4.60
CA PRO A 690 9.62 -19.28 4.62
C PRO A 690 9.21 -20.75 4.37
N MET A 691 10.12 -21.58 3.88
CA MET A 691 9.88 -23.00 3.63
C MET A 691 10.45 -23.89 4.75
N ARG A 692 11.18 -23.34 5.72
CA ARG A 692 11.76 -24.10 6.83
C ARG A 692 10.66 -24.66 7.73
N ARG A 693 10.69 -25.95 8.04
CA ARG A 693 9.63 -26.67 8.75
C ARG A 693 9.25 -25.98 10.07
N GLU A 694 10.24 -25.75 10.94
CA GLU A 694 10.07 -25.03 12.19
C GLU A 694 10.74 -23.65 12.10
N LEU A 695 9.92 -22.58 11.93
CA LEU A 695 10.44 -21.24 11.73
C LEU A 695 11.20 -20.67 12.94
N SER A 696 10.88 -21.15 14.13
CA SER A 696 11.50 -20.72 15.40
C SER A 696 12.85 -21.37 15.70
N LYS A 697 13.20 -22.47 15.01
CA LYS A 697 14.40 -23.26 15.27
C LYS A 697 15.41 -23.10 14.14
N ASP A 698 16.71 -23.24 14.45
CA ASP A 698 17.77 -23.12 13.45
C ASP A 698 17.74 -24.24 12.39
N TRP A 699 18.44 -24.03 11.29
CA TRP A 699 18.57 -25.01 10.23
C TRP A 699 19.27 -26.26 10.71
N PHE A 700 18.77 -27.43 10.29
CA PHE A 700 19.32 -28.74 10.58
C PHE A 700 19.36 -29.11 12.08
N ARG A 701 18.69 -28.34 12.94
CA ARG A 701 18.52 -28.66 14.34
C ARG A 701 17.67 -29.91 14.50
N ILE A 702 18.08 -30.78 15.38
CA ILE A 702 17.28 -31.97 15.68
C ILE A 702 16.07 -31.56 16.51
N VAL A 703 14.94 -32.12 16.13
CA VAL A 703 13.66 -31.94 16.82
C VAL A 703 13.11 -33.28 17.24
N LEU A 704 12.75 -33.37 18.52
CA LEU A 704 12.05 -34.51 19.11
C LEU A 704 10.56 -34.13 19.21
N ARG A 705 9.71 -34.98 18.64
CA ARG A 705 8.27 -34.73 18.58
C ARG A 705 7.51 -35.82 19.30
N PHE A 706 6.52 -35.43 20.10
CA PHE A 706 5.69 -36.31 20.91
C PHE A 706 4.34 -36.53 20.19
N GLY A 707 4.16 -37.74 19.66
CA GLY A 707 3.01 -38.08 18.85
C GLY A 707 3.17 -37.77 17.35
N ASN A 708 2.25 -38.29 16.54
CA ASN A 708 2.22 -38.09 15.09
C ASN A 708 1.42 -36.84 14.67
N VAL A 709 0.61 -36.28 15.57
CA VAL A 709 -0.19 -35.10 15.40
C VAL A 709 0.57 -33.92 16.01
N GLY A 710 0.81 -32.84 15.24
CA GLY A 710 1.58 -31.70 15.67
C GLY A 710 1.06 -31.05 16.97
N GLY A 711 1.94 -30.58 17.82
CA GLY A 711 1.57 -29.88 19.05
C GLY A 711 2.65 -29.81 20.11
N GLU A 712 3.38 -30.89 20.38
CA GLU A 712 4.46 -30.87 21.37
C GLU A 712 5.77 -31.30 20.76
N GLU A 713 6.72 -30.39 20.74
CA GLU A 713 8.06 -30.61 20.24
C GLU A 713 9.08 -30.05 21.21
N ASP A 714 10.11 -30.83 21.45
CA ASP A 714 11.26 -30.41 22.24
C ASP A 714 12.54 -30.40 21.38
N SER A 715 13.37 -29.40 21.56
CA SER A 715 14.65 -29.32 20.88
C SER A 715 15.68 -28.76 21.85
N TYR A 716 16.82 -29.38 21.87
CA TYR A 716 17.94 -28.87 22.65
C TYR A 716 18.68 -27.77 21.91
N GLU A 717 19.12 -26.74 22.62
CA GLU A 717 20.06 -25.74 22.13
C GLU A 717 21.48 -26.18 22.48
N PRO A 718 22.17 -26.92 21.60
CA PRO A 718 23.53 -27.41 21.89
C PRO A 718 24.52 -26.25 21.83
N ASP A 719 25.59 -26.35 22.58
CA ASP A 719 26.80 -25.60 22.28
C ASP A 719 27.24 -25.99 20.85
N PRO A 720 27.54 -25.03 19.95
CA PRO A 720 27.90 -25.34 18.56
C PRO A 720 29.12 -26.27 18.39
N TYR A 721 29.86 -26.54 19.44
CA TYR A 721 31.07 -27.38 19.46
C TYR A 721 30.85 -28.77 20.02
N ASP A 722 29.62 -29.14 20.44
CA ASP A 722 29.37 -30.47 21.00
C ASP A 722 29.18 -31.51 19.89
N ASP A 723 30.08 -32.48 19.83
CA ASP A 723 29.96 -33.67 18.96
C ASP A 723 28.85 -34.61 19.41
N ILE A 724 28.39 -34.51 20.65
CA ILE A 724 27.37 -35.35 21.28
C ILE A 724 26.37 -34.46 21.99
N ILE A 725 25.09 -34.57 21.62
CA ILE A 725 24.00 -33.86 22.26
C ILE A 725 23.47 -34.68 23.44
N GLN A 726 23.41 -34.09 24.64
CA GLN A 726 22.90 -34.73 25.86
C GLN A 726 21.95 -33.80 26.61
N PHE A 727 20.71 -34.23 26.86
CA PHE A 727 19.73 -33.43 27.60
C PHE A 727 18.62 -34.28 28.23
N ASN A 728 17.85 -33.67 29.14
CA ASN A 728 16.69 -34.29 29.76
C ASN A 728 15.40 -33.78 29.14
N ILE A 729 14.46 -34.67 28.86
CA ILE A 729 13.11 -34.32 28.46
C ILE A 729 12.11 -34.84 29.51
N THR A 730 11.05 -34.03 29.70
CA THR A 730 9.88 -34.42 30.51
C THR A 730 8.65 -34.13 29.68
N PRO A 731 8.16 -35.09 28.88
CA PRO A 731 7.05 -34.92 27.97
C PRO A 731 5.77 -34.51 28.69
N THR A 732 5.08 -33.53 28.18
CA THR A 732 3.77 -33.05 28.64
C THR A 732 2.70 -33.84 27.91
N ILE A 733 2.48 -35.07 28.28
CA ILE A 733 1.48 -35.97 27.68
C ILE A 733 0.24 -35.99 28.56
N ALA A 734 -0.94 -36.18 27.96
CA ALA A 734 -2.19 -36.29 28.71
C ALA A 734 -2.09 -37.40 29.80
N PRO A 735 -2.73 -37.21 30.98
CA PRO A 735 -2.78 -38.26 32.01
C PRO A 735 -3.32 -39.58 31.43
N ASN A 736 -2.60 -40.66 31.62
CA ASN A 736 -2.85 -41.99 31.03
C ASN A 736 -2.57 -42.09 29.50
N GLY A 737 -2.10 -41.04 28.84
CA GLY A 737 -1.65 -41.09 27.44
C GLY A 737 -0.32 -41.80 27.28
N LYS A 738 -0.13 -42.40 26.11
CA LYS A 738 1.16 -42.92 25.63
C LYS A 738 1.33 -42.42 24.22
N GLU A 739 2.37 -41.65 24.00
CA GLU A 739 2.67 -41.10 22.67
C GLU A 739 4.01 -41.58 22.17
N GLU A 740 4.09 -41.91 20.89
CA GLU A 740 5.33 -42.37 20.29
C GLU A 740 6.26 -41.18 20.05
N LEU A 741 7.53 -41.35 20.34
CA LEU A 741 8.58 -40.41 20.06
C LEU A 741 8.97 -40.48 18.58
N PHE A 742 8.93 -39.32 17.90
CA PHE A 742 9.45 -39.11 16.55
C PHE A 742 10.68 -38.19 16.59
N VAL A 743 11.57 -38.35 15.61
CA VAL A 743 12.76 -37.52 15.46
C VAL A 743 12.96 -37.09 14.01
N PHE A 744 13.35 -35.86 13.80
CA PHE A 744 13.71 -35.31 12.49
C PHE A 744 14.73 -34.18 12.63
N VAL A 745 15.30 -33.72 11.49
CA VAL A 745 16.10 -32.49 11.41
C VAL A 745 15.28 -31.38 10.84
N ASN A 746 15.48 -30.15 11.31
CA ASN A 746 14.74 -29.00 10.84
C ASN A 746 15.25 -28.49 9.48
N ASP A 747 14.58 -28.85 8.41
CA ASP A 747 14.95 -28.47 7.04
C ASP A 747 13.72 -27.90 6.29
N ALA A 748 13.89 -27.53 5.03
CA ALA A 748 12.81 -27.01 4.19
C ALA A 748 11.80 -28.10 3.80
N VAL A 749 10.51 -27.73 3.77
CA VAL A 749 9.39 -28.63 3.43
C VAL A 749 8.54 -28.03 2.31
N ILE A 750 7.83 -28.89 1.60
CA ILE A 750 6.89 -28.51 0.55
C ILE A 750 5.51 -29.09 0.89
N GLY A 751 4.48 -28.23 0.91
CA GLY A 751 3.10 -28.60 1.24
C GLY A 751 2.34 -29.26 0.09
N ILE A 752 2.99 -30.14 -0.68
CA ILE A 752 2.38 -30.89 -1.77
C ILE A 752 2.38 -32.38 -1.39
N PRO A 753 1.21 -33.05 -1.37
CA PRO A 753 1.15 -34.48 -1.08
C PRO A 753 2.11 -35.32 -1.92
N GLY A 754 2.91 -36.14 -1.28
CA GLY A 754 3.94 -36.97 -1.92
C GLY A 754 5.28 -36.28 -2.21
N LEU A 755 5.39 -34.98 -1.95
CA LEU A 755 6.62 -34.19 -2.15
C LEU A 755 7.09 -33.49 -0.86
N TYR A 756 6.54 -33.84 0.30
CA TYR A 756 6.92 -33.21 1.59
C TYR A 756 8.41 -33.30 1.88
N ASP A 757 9.03 -34.42 1.54
CA ASP A 757 10.43 -34.77 1.79
C ASP A 757 11.38 -34.43 0.63
N LEU A 758 10.89 -33.74 -0.42
CA LEU A 758 11.69 -33.49 -1.63
C LEU A 758 13.03 -32.83 -1.29
N LEU A 759 13.03 -31.90 -0.36
CA LEU A 759 14.21 -31.15 0.07
C LEU A 759 15.01 -31.88 1.17
N TYR A 760 14.47 -32.96 1.73
CA TYR A 760 15.19 -33.85 2.66
C TYR A 760 16.01 -34.92 1.93
N ARG A 761 15.62 -35.33 0.73
CA ARG A 761 16.22 -36.43 -0.04
C ARG A 761 17.69 -36.22 -0.39
N ASN A 762 18.14 -34.97 -0.42
CA ASN A 762 19.54 -34.62 -0.71
C ASN A 762 20.40 -34.48 0.56
N ASN A 763 19.84 -34.70 1.74
CA ASN A 763 20.57 -34.65 2.98
C ASN A 763 21.32 -35.99 3.19
N HIS A 764 22.53 -35.92 3.77
CA HIS A 764 23.36 -37.06 4.05
C HIS A 764 23.79 -37.08 5.52
N GLY A 765 23.83 -38.24 6.09
CA GLY A 765 24.26 -38.48 7.45
C GLY A 765 23.27 -39.32 8.25
N THR A 766 23.79 -40.02 9.25
CA THR A 766 23.02 -40.83 10.18
C THR A 766 23.39 -40.46 11.61
N ALA A 767 22.45 -40.61 12.54
CA ALA A 767 22.73 -40.47 13.96
C ALA A 767 22.04 -41.57 14.78
N VAL A 768 22.58 -41.86 15.93
CA VAL A 768 21.98 -42.78 16.89
C VAL A 768 21.38 -41.96 18.04
N LEU A 769 20.04 -42.01 18.13
CA LEU A 769 19.29 -41.53 19.28
C LEU A 769 19.31 -42.63 20.37
N SER A 770 19.87 -42.34 21.53
CA SER A 770 19.78 -43.17 22.71
C SER A 770 18.89 -42.50 23.75
N LEU A 771 17.82 -43.16 24.14
CA LEU A 771 16.88 -42.68 25.14
C LEU A 771 16.87 -43.58 26.36
N ARG A 772 17.22 -43.05 27.52
CA ARG A 772 17.18 -43.75 28.80
C ARG A 772 16.08 -43.17 29.68
N ARG A 773 15.18 -44.05 30.15
CA ARG A 773 14.18 -43.60 31.14
C ARG A 773 14.82 -43.52 32.51
N THR A 774 14.77 -42.34 33.17
CA THR A 774 15.36 -42.12 34.50
C THR A 774 14.29 -42.14 35.61
N ARG A 775 13.05 -41.89 35.27
CA ARG A 775 11.91 -41.97 36.20
C ARG A 775 10.60 -42.35 35.48
#